data_77d354cdf6d430d2e968f59ed6c9639b
#
_entry.id   77d354cdf6d430d2e968f59ed6c9639b
#
_cell.length_a   1.000
_cell.length_b   1.000
_cell.length_c   1.000
_cell.angle_alpha   90.00
_cell.angle_beta   90.00
_cell.angle_gamma   90.00
#
_symmetry.space_group_name_H-M   'P 1'
#
loop_
_entity.id
_entity.type
_entity.pdbx_description
1 polymer ?
#
loop_
_entity_poly.entity_id
_entity_poly.type
_entity_poly.pdbx_seq_one_letter_code
_entity_poly.pdbx_strand_id
1 'polypeptide(L)'
;MPTLQTANEANDPKAGMAEFTLRAVLLGAVLGIIFGASSLYLVLKVGLTVSASIPVAVLAITLFRILGSTGLVKRTTILENNILQTTGSAGESIAFGVGVTMPALMLIGFDMDLARVMMVSVMGGLLGILMMIPLRRLFIVRMHGAPGQPNTLLYPEGTACAKVLESAERGGAQGGAVMAGFLVAFGHKIISEGSGLLKAGLEAPLREFSRVARISSDMGVELLGVGYIIGLRVGALMLGGSILGALVLLPSMAFFGDGREAVLAPASAPIGQMSADKMQGTYLRFIGAGCVAAAGIFSLIKTLPTIFGAIFSTVGGMGAKKAGALADGSASTELPRTERDLPPIVVAGGVLVLAGLLAWFLVPQVGMWGGISGALLVLFFGFLFVMVSSRLTGEIGSSSNPISGMTIATLLLTCLIFLSLGMTGSRDALLALSIGGVVCIAASNGGTTSQDLKTGFLVGGTPYLQQYAILVGALTSALVIGGTLLLFNQAGEVLSTRDLPTASVKQFETEYANNAKRTVNGTTYSEWRPNKAQRKEIPGLGDGKYLVDGGGFIGYLVDPTITGRYDQRDDFKANEGAAPVPGLAAMLGEVKSTAQADGKTLKLVASLTPEALEKLREEAKKVASLTGTLKLAEALAAAGVAPGEYLSDERGALVYKNNPEPVKFKFGAPKTQVMGLIIQGVLGGEINWTLVLIGAMISLTLEMCGVSSLAFAVGVYVPMSATMPIFIGGLARWAADRAHQVKLHEGASEAERQAAEVEKIAKTESSPGVLWASGLIAGGSLGGVLLAFLEFTPGVKKMLEQHHLVDGWGIGKWHDLITLFVFLTLALSLVILGRRSEKPSGDSTPG
;
A
#
# COMPACT_ATOMS: atom_id res chain seq x y z
N MET A 1 -18.83 13.26 -39.49
CA MET A 1 -17.94 14.13 -38.69
C MET A 1 -18.74 15.38 -38.38
N PRO A 2 -19.14 15.64 -37.17
CA PRO A 2 -19.62 16.97 -36.83
C PRO A 2 -18.40 17.87 -36.82
N THR A 3 -18.43 18.86 -37.66
CA THR A 3 -17.53 20.02 -37.67
C THR A 3 -17.50 20.60 -36.26
N LEU A 4 -16.29 20.58 -35.63
CA LEU A 4 -16.01 21.33 -34.43
C LEU A 4 -16.31 22.80 -34.73
N GLN A 5 -17.53 23.21 -34.45
CA GLN A 5 -17.89 24.60 -34.41
C GLN A 5 -17.00 25.25 -33.36
N THR A 6 -16.20 26.18 -33.81
CA THR A 6 -15.50 27.15 -32.98
C THR A 6 -16.56 27.88 -32.15
N ALA A 7 -16.85 27.35 -30.94
CA ALA A 7 -17.71 28.05 -30.01
C ALA A 7 -17.00 29.37 -29.67
N ASN A 8 -17.54 30.43 -30.10
CA ASN A 8 -17.17 31.77 -29.73
C ASN A 8 -17.27 31.85 -28.21
N GLU A 9 -16.25 32.30 -27.51
CA GLU A 9 -16.29 32.43 -26.04
C GLU A 9 -17.52 33.18 -25.53
N ALA A 10 -18.11 34.02 -26.36
CA ALA A 10 -19.37 34.70 -26.08
C ALA A 10 -20.61 33.78 -25.98
N ASN A 11 -20.55 32.57 -26.50
CA ASN A 11 -21.63 31.58 -26.46
C ASN A 11 -21.34 30.37 -25.55
N ASP A 12 -20.22 30.34 -24.83
CA ASP A 12 -19.95 29.31 -23.84
C ASP A 12 -20.81 29.56 -22.59
N PRO A 13 -21.82 28.72 -22.28
CA PRO A 13 -22.70 28.92 -21.13
C PRO A 13 -21.97 28.89 -19.78
N LYS A 14 -20.70 28.44 -19.74
CA LYS A 14 -19.85 28.40 -18.56
C LYS A 14 -18.77 29.50 -18.54
N ALA A 15 -18.73 30.36 -19.59
CA ALA A 15 -17.88 31.53 -19.61
C ALA A 15 -18.29 32.49 -18.47
N GLY A 16 -17.33 32.79 -17.57
CA GLY A 16 -17.56 33.64 -16.40
C GLY A 16 -17.96 32.91 -15.11
N MET A 17 -18.13 31.56 -15.11
CA MET A 17 -18.25 30.80 -13.88
C MET A 17 -16.93 30.82 -13.09
N ALA A 18 -17.00 30.92 -11.76
CA ALA A 18 -15.82 30.77 -10.91
C ALA A 18 -15.23 29.37 -11.10
N GLU A 19 -13.92 29.28 -11.36
CA GLU A 19 -13.23 28.03 -11.63
C GLU A 19 -12.05 27.87 -10.64
N PHE A 20 -10.98 28.61 -10.84
CA PHE A 20 -9.78 28.51 -9.99
C PHE A 20 -9.88 29.51 -8.82
N THR A 21 -10.39 29.06 -7.68
CA THR A 21 -10.53 29.89 -6.48
C THR A 21 -9.63 29.39 -5.36
N LEU A 22 -9.13 30.30 -4.53
CA LEU A 22 -8.26 29.98 -3.39
C LEU A 22 -8.92 28.96 -2.44
N ARG A 23 -10.24 29.12 -2.20
CA ARG A 23 -10.98 28.19 -1.31
C ARG A 23 -11.03 26.77 -1.89
N ALA A 24 -11.20 26.60 -3.21
CA ALA A 24 -11.22 25.30 -3.87
C ALA A 24 -9.84 24.63 -3.79
N VAL A 25 -8.76 25.38 -4.07
CA VAL A 25 -7.39 24.87 -4.00
C VAL A 25 -6.99 24.53 -2.58
N LEU A 26 -7.27 25.37 -1.59
CA LEU A 26 -6.92 25.11 -0.19
C LEU A 26 -7.66 23.88 0.36
N LEU A 27 -8.99 23.82 0.15
CA LEU A 27 -9.75 22.66 0.61
C LEU A 27 -9.33 21.38 -0.14
N GLY A 28 -9.06 21.48 -1.45
CA GLY A 28 -8.52 20.38 -2.23
C GLY A 28 -7.19 19.89 -1.68
N ALA A 29 -6.25 20.79 -1.35
CA ALA A 29 -4.97 20.44 -0.75
C ALA A 29 -5.13 19.72 0.61
N VAL A 30 -6.02 20.22 1.48
CA VAL A 30 -6.32 19.57 2.77
C VAL A 30 -6.89 18.16 2.57
N LEU A 31 -7.89 18.01 1.68
CA LEU A 31 -8.44 16.70 1.37
C LEU A 31 -7.39 15.79 0.73
N GLY A 32 -6.50 16.32 -0.13
CA GLY A 32 -5.39 15.59 -0.72
C GLY A 32 -4.43 15.03 0.31
N ILE A 33 -4.10 15.79 1.35
CA ILE A 33 -3.28 15.31 2.48
C ILE A 33 -4.02 14.19 3.25
N ILE A 34 -5.29 14.38 3.57
CA ILE A 34 -6.10 13.41 4.31
C ILE A 34 -6.23 12.09 3.53
N PHE A 35 -6.62 12.17 2.26
CA PHE A 35 -6.74 10.97 1.41
C PHE A 35 -5.38 10.36 1.08
N GLY A 36 -4.33 11.17 0.97
CA GLY A 36 -2.97 10.71 0.85
C GLY A 36 -2.53 9.87 2.05
N ALA A 37 -2.76 10.35 3.27
CA ALA A 37 -2.46 9.59 4.49
C ALA A 37 -3.28 8.30 4.58
N SER A 38 -4.57 8.34 4.21
CA SER A 38 -5.45 7.18 4.13
C SER A 38 -4.95 6.14 3.12
N SER A 39 -4.55 6.57 1.93
CA SER A 39 -3.98 5.71 0.89
C SER A 39 -2.65 5.12 1.30
N LEU A 40 -1.79 5.90 1.97
CA LEU A 40 -0.52 5.40 2.52
C LEU A 40 -0.77 4.26 3.52
N TYR A 41 -1.74 4.41 4.42
CA TYR A 41 -2.15 3.37 5.36
C TYR A 41 -2.54 2.06 4.63
N LEU A 42 -3.41 2.15 3.60
CA LEU A 42 -3.84 0.99 2.81
C LEU A 42 -2.68 0.32 2.06
N VAL A 43 -1.82 1.12 1.44
CA VAL A 43 -0.66 0.61 0.70
C VAL A 43 0.30 -0.14 1.63
N LEU A 44 0.55 0.39 2.82
CA LEU A 44 1.40 -0.28 3.81
C LEU A 44 0.74 -1.53 4.38
N LYS A 45 -0.58 -1.55 4.54
CA LYS A 45 -1.33 -2.70 5.07
C LYS A 45 -1.46 -3.84 4.04
N VAL A 46 -1.90 -3.53 2.82
CA VAL A 46 -2.25 -4.55 1.81
C VAL A 46 -1.60 -4.37 0.44
N GLY A 47 -0.88 -3.28 0.23
CA GLY A 47 -0.23 -2.99 -1.05
C GLY A 47 -1.19 -2.51 -2.17
N LEU A 48 -2.40 -2.09 -1.84
CA LEU A 48 -3.41 -1.60 -2.78
C LEU A 48 -3.83 -0.18 -2.43
N THR A 49 -4.36 0.52 -3.42
CA THR A 49 -5.05 1.80 -3.22
C THR A 49 -6.28 1.87 -4.13
N VAL A 50 -7.14 2.85 -3.89
CA VAL A 50 -8.34 3.13 -4.67
C VAL A 50 -8.38 4.62 -4.94
N SER A 51 -8.76 5.00 -6.17
CA SER A 51 -8.82 6.40 -6.59
C SER A 51 -9.62 7.27 -5.63
N ALA A 52 -9.01 8.38 -5.20
CA ALA A 52 -9.63 9.36 -4.32
C ALA A 52 -10.51 10.38 -5.07
N SER A 53 -10.49 10.42 -6.40
CA SER A 53 -11.17 11.44 -7.22
C SER A 53 -12.66 11.57 -6.86
N ILE A 54 -13.39 10.46 -6.81
CA ILE A 54 -14.83 10.47 -6.49
C ILE A 54 -15.07 10.81 -5.02
N PRO A 55 -14.42 10.17 -4.03
CA PRO A 55 -14.58 10.51 -2.62
C PRO A 55 -14.28 11.99 -2.31
N VAL A 56 -13.20 12.52 -2.87
CA VAL A 56 -12.83 13.95 -2.70
C VAL A 56 -13.91 14.85 -3.26
N ALA A 57 -14.40 14.59 -4.49
CA ALA A 57 -15.47 15.37 -5.11
C ALA A 57 -16.75 15.38 -4.24
N VAL A 58 -17.17 14.21 -3.77
CA VAL A 58 -18.41 14.08 -2.97
C VAL A 58 -18.27 14.75 -1.60
N LEU A 59 -17.17 14.54 -0.89
CA LEU A 59 -16.94 15.19 0.40
C LEU A 59 -16.86 16.71 0.26
N ALA A 60 -16.19 17.20 -0.78
CA ALA A 60 -16.10 18.62 -1.08
C ALA A 60 -17.47 19.25 -1.30
N ILE A 61 -18.29 18.66 -2.18
CA ILE A 61 -19.63 19.12 -2.47
C ILE A 61 -20.49 19.12 -1.20
N THR A 62 -20.41 18.05 -0.41
CA THR A 62 -21.18 17.92 0.83
C THR A 62 -20.77 18.97 1.85
N LEU A 63 -19.46 19.19 2.04
CA LEU A 63 -18.95 20.20 2.95
C LEU A 63 -19.37 21.61 2.52
N PHE A 64 -19.25 21.96 1.24
CA PHE A 64 -19.69 23.26 0.75
C PHE A 64 -21.21 23.44 0.81
N ARG A 65 -22.01 22.39 0.69
CA ARG A 65 -23.47 22.46 0.93
C ARG A 65 -23.78 22.76 2.40
N ILE A 66 -23.12 22.08 3.32
CA ILE A 66 -23.30 22.31 4.76
C ILE A 66 -22.87 23.74 5.12
N LEU A 67 -21.69 24.17 4.70
CA LEU A 67 -21.19 25.52 4.94
C LEU A 67 -22.05 26.60 4.23
N GLY A 68 -22.60 26.28 3.06
CA GLY A 68 -23.50 27.16 2.33
C GLY A 68 -24.88 27.32 3.00
N SER A 69 -25.37 26.25 3.65
CA SER A 69 -26.64 26.32 4.42
C SER A 69 -26.54 27.18 5.68
N THR A 70 -25.34 27.32 6.25
CA THR A 70 -25.08 28.21 7.38
C THR A 70 -24.85 29.68 6.98
N GLY A 71 -24.83 29.97 5.66
CA GLY A 71 -24.56 31.31 5.14
C GLY A 71 -23.08 31.74 5.19
N LEU A 72 -22.18 30.87 5.67
CA LEU A 72 -20.75 31.17 5.81
C LEU A 72 -20.02 31.23 4.45
N VAL A 73 -20.48 30.45 3.46
CA VAL A 73 -19.81 30.33 2.16
C VAL A 73 -20.84 30.35 1.01
N LYS A 74 -20.52 31.04 -0.09
CA LYS A 74 -21.33 30.97 -1.30
C LYS A 74 -21.31 29.57 -1.91
N ARG A 75 -22.39 29.16 -2.60
CA ARG A 75 -22.45 27.92 -3.35
C ARG A 75 -21.29 27.83 -4.35
N THR A 76 -20.73 26.66 -4.50
CA THR A 76 -19.66 26.39 -5.46
C THR A 76 -20.23 26.08 -6.84
N THR A 77 -19.47 26.42 -7.88
CA THR A 77 -19.77 25.99 -9.25
C THR A 77 -19.25 24.58 -9.50
N ILE A 78 -19.73 23.93 -10.57
CA ILE A 78 -19.21 22.62 -11.01
C ILE A 78 -17.73 22.72 -11.35
N LEU A 79 -17.26 23.84 -11.91
CA LEU A 79 -15.86 24.07 -12.27
C LEU A 79 -14.97 24.24 -11.03
N GLU A 80 -15.45 24.96 -9.99
CA GLU A 80 -14.76 25.02 -8.70
C GLU A 80 -14.61 23.65 -8.04
N ASN A 81 -15.68 22.83 -8.07
CA ASN A 81 -15.65 21.48 -7.52
C ASN A 81 -14.71 20.57 -8.31
N ASN A 82 -14.60 20.76 -9.61
CA ASN A 82 -13.62 20.05 -10.44
C ASN A 82 -12.18 20.42 -10.09
N ILE A 83 -11.86 21.71 -9.89
CA ILE A 83 -10.54 22.18 -9.45
C ILE A 83 -10.20 21.61 -8.08
N LEU A 84 -11.13 21.63 -7.13
CA LEU A 84 -10.96 21.08 -5.81
C LEU A 84 -10.67 19.57 -5.85
N GLN A 85 -11.47 18.81 -6.60
CA GLN A 85 -11.29 17.39 -6.77
C GLN A 85 -9.92 17.07 -7.40
N THR A 86 -9.54 17.80 -8.45
CA THR A 86 -8.25 17.65 -9.12
C THR A 86 -7.07 17.94 -8.17
N THR A 87 -7.18 18.98 -7.33
CA THR A 87 -6.16 19.29 -6.32
C THR A 87 -6.03 18.17 -5.31
N GLY A 88 -7.17 17.60 -4.87
CA GLY A 88 -7.19 16.60 -3.81
C GLY A 88 -6.77 15.20 -4.25
N SER A 89 -7.00 14.83 -5.50
CA SER A 89 -6.69 13.48 -6.01
C SER A 89 -5.19 13.20 -6.09
N ALA A 90 -4.34 14.23 -6.24
CA ALA A 90 -2.89 14.08 -6.33
C ALA A 90 -2.25 13.42 -5.09
N GLY A 91 -2.83 13.61 -3.91
CA GLY A 91 -2.31 13.07 -2.67
C GLY A 91 -2.30 11.55 -2.62
N GLU A 92 -3.36 10.92 -3.10
CA GLU A 92 -3.49 9.46 -3.14
C GLU A 92 -2.42 8.82 -4.01
N SER A 93 -2.21 9.34 -5.21
CA SER A 93 -1.25 8.78 -6.17
C SER A 93 0.21 8.92 -5.71
N ILE A 94 0.56 10.01 -5.03
CA ILE A 94 1.88 10.20 -4.42
C ILE A 94 2.07 9.20 -3.26
N ALA A 95 1.09 9.09 -2.39
CA ALA A 95 1.12 8.18 -1.25
C ALA A 95 1.30 6.72 -1.66
N PHE A 96 0.68 6.30 -2.77
CA PHE A 96 0.87 4.97 -3.34
C PHE A 96 2.35 4.72 -3.67
N GLY A 97 2.95 5.58 -4.48
CA GLY A 97 4.34 5.39 -4.91
C GLY A 97 5.34 5.45 -3.76
N VAL A 98 5.12 6.36 -2.80
CA VAL A 98 5.95 6.49 -1.58
C VAL A 98 5.86 5.23 -0.73
N GLY A 99 4.64 4.75 -0.44
CA GLY A 99 4.42 3.58 0.40
C GLY A 99 4.91 2.27 -0.23
N VAL A 100 4.93 2.17 -1.57
CA VAL A 100 5.46 1.01 -2.28
C VAL A 100 6.98 0.96 -2.27
N THR A 101 7.66 2.11 -2.34
CA THR A 101 9.10 2.16 -2.63
C THR A 101 9.95 2.60 -1.43
N MET A 102 9.57 3.65 -0.73
CA MET A 102 10.46 4.27 0.27
C MET A 102 10.79 3.39 1.48
N PRO A 103 9.88 2.59 2.04
CA PRO A 103 10.26 1.70 3.14
C PRO A 103 11.28 0.62 2.75
N ALA A 104 11.49 0.36 1.45
CA ALA A 104 12.53 -0.55 0.98
C ALA A 104 13.96 -0.04 1.32
N LEU A 105 14.12 1.24 1.64
CA LEU A 105 15.38 1.78 2.18
C LEU A 105 15.86 0.97 3.37
N MET A 106 14.96 0.66 4.30
CA MET A 106 15.30 -0.14 5.49
C MET A 106 15.72 -1.56 5.14
N LEU A 107 15.12 -2.15 4.11
CA LEU A 107 15.44 -3.50 3.66
C LEU A 107 16.81 -3.58 2.98
N ILE A 108 17.26 -2.51 2.34
CA ILE A 108 18.59 -2.42 1.71
C ILE A 108 19.67 -1.84 2.66
N GLY A 109 19.35 -1.66 3.94
CA GLY A 109 20.31 -1.27 4.98
C GLY A 109 20.43 0.23 5.23
N PHE A 110 19.48 1.06 4.76
CA PHE A 110 19.45 2.50 5.02
C PHE A 110 18.28 2.87 5.92
N ASP A 111 18.45 3.95 6.68
CA ASP A 111 17.34 4.57 7.38
C ASP A 111 16.45 5.37 6.42
N MET A 112 15.17 5.48 6.75
CA MET A 112 14.27 6.38 6.03
C MET A 112 14.59 7.83 6.43
N ASP A 113 15.27 8.56 5.55
CA ASP A 113 15.53 9.99 5.70
C ASP A 113 14.39 10.82 5.11
N LEU A 114 13.87 11.78 5.89
CA LEU A 114 12.77 12.64 5.49
C LEU A 114 13.08 13.43 4.21
N ALA A 115 14.29 13.98 4.12
CA ALA A 115 14.69 14.79 2.96
C ALA A 115 14.66 13.98 1.68
N ARG A 116 15.12 12.72 1.73
CA ARG A 116 15.09 11.80 0.59
C ARG A 116 13.67 11.42 0.20
N VAL A 117 12.83 11.04 1.18
CA VAL A 117 11.43 10.67 0.91
C VAL A 117 10.69 11.85 0.30
N MET A 118 10.87 13.06 0.85
CA MET A 118 10.26 14.27 0.30
C MET A 118 10.78 14.58 -1.11
N MET A 119 12.09 14.49 -1.34
CA MET A 119 12.69 14.72 -2.66
C MET A 119 12.10 13.77 -3.70
N VAL A 120 12.09 12.46 -3.44
CA VAL A 120 11.53 11.45 -4.34
C VAL A 120 10.03 11.71 -4.60
N SER A 121 9.29 12.10 -3.56
CA SER A 121 7.85 12.43 -3.64
C SER A 121 7.59 13.65 -4.54
N VAL A 122 8.32 14.73 -4.32
CA VAL A 122 8.19 15.98 -5.07
C VAL A 122 8.61 15.76 -6.53
N MET A 123 9.78 15.14 -6.74
CA MET A 123 10.29 14.89 -8.11
C MET A 123 9.33 14.00 -8.88
N GLY A 124 8.92 12.85 -8.31
CA GLY A 124 8.00 11.93 -8.97
C GLY A 124 6.63 12.55 -9.24
N GLY A 125 6.05 13.21 -8.23
CA GLY A 125 4.75 13.85 -8.35
C GLY A 125 4.69 14.91 -9.44
N LEU A 126 5.63 15.87 -9.41
CA LEU A 126 5.65 16.96 -10.39
C LEU A 126 6.04 16.48 -11.80
N LEU A 127 7.06 15.59 -11.91
CA LEU A 127 7.44 15.02 -13.21
C LEU A 127 6.28 14.26 -13.86
N GLY A 128 5.53 13.45 -13.09
CA GLY A 128 4.39 12.69 -13.62
C GLY A 128 3.32 13.59 -14.25
N ILE A 129 3.00 14.70 -13.59
CA ILE A 129 2.04 15.68 -14.12
C ILE A 129 2.59 16.35 -15.38
N LEU A 130 3.82 16.90 -15.31
CA LEU A 130 4.40 17.61 -16.43
C LEU A 130 4.56 16.71 -17.67
N MET A 131 4.91 15.44 -17.49
CA MET A 131 5.04 14.47 -18.57
C MET A 131 3.68 14.04 -19.14
N MET A 132 2.58 14.11 -18.37
CA MET A 132 1.23 13.80 -18.84
C MET A 132 0.61 14.95 -19.65
N ILE A 133 0.92 16.21 -19.37
CA ILE A 133 0.33 17.38 -20.04
C ILE A 133 0.42 17.29 -21.58
N PRO A 134 1.58 17.02 -22.21
CA PRO A 134 1.66 16.90 -23.66
C PRO A 134 0.84 15.74 -24.24
N LEU A 135 0.56 14.70 -23.42
CA LEU A 135 -0.22 13.52 -23.82
C LEU A 135 -1.73 13.77 -23.75
N ARG A 136 -2.21 14.82 -23.07
CA ARG A 136 -3.64 15.12 -22.90
C ARG A 136 -4.40 15.18 -24.23
N ARG A 137 -3.86 15.91 -25.19
CA ARG A 137 -4.51 16.04 -26.51
C ARG A 137 -4.65 14.71 -27.23
N LEU A 138 -3.69 13.80 -27.04
CA LEU A 138 -3.74 12.47 -27.64
C LEU A 138 -4.79 11.60 -26.94
N PHE A 139 -4.63 11.39 -25.64
CA PHE A 139 -5.40 10.38 -24.90
C PHE A 139 -6.82 10.85 -24.54
N ILE A 140 -7.00 12.14 -24.24
CA ILE A 140 -8.27 12.66 -23.73
C ILE A 140 -9.12 13.26 -24.85
N VAL A 141 -8.52 14.04 -25.76
CA VAL A 141 -9.28 14.73 -26.82
C VAL A 141 -9.46 13.86 -28.07
N ARG A 142 -8.33 13.33 -28.62
CA ARG A 142 -8.41 12.58 -29.89
C ARG A 142 -8.96 11.17 -29.72
N MET A 143 -8.63 10.50 -28.59
CA MET A 143 -9.14 9.17 -28.27
C MET A 143 -10.47 9.22 -27.52
N HIS A 144 -11.14 10.38 -27.51
CA HIS A 144 -12.51 10.52 -27.04
C HIS A 144 -13.44 10.22 -28.21
N GLY A 145 -14.00 9.02 -28.21
CA GLY A 145 -14.94 8.57 -29.24
C GLY A 145 -16.22 8.00 -28.63
N ALA A 146 -17.15 7.64 -29.47
CA ALA A 146 -18.33 6.90 -29.05
C ALA A 146 -17.91 5.50 -28.59
N PRO A 147 -18.59 4.91 -27.60
CA PRO A 147 -18.36 3.55 -27.18
C PRO A 147 -18.38 2.58 -28.38
N GLY A 148 -17.40 1.67 -28.45
CA GLY A 148 -17.28 0.71 -29.54
C GLY A 148 -16.44 1.17 -30.74
N GLN A 149 -15.94 2.39 -30.76
CA GLN A 149 -14.96 2.81 -31.77
C GLN A 149 -13.55 2.29 -31.40
N PRO A 150 -12.77 1.78 -32.36
CA PRO A 150 -11.42 1.32 -32.09
C PRO A 150 -10.56 2.46 -31.52
N ASN A 151 -9.74 2.17 -30.51
CA ASN A 151 -8.85 3.10 -29.80
C ASN A 151 -9.55 4.19 -28.98
N THR A 152 -10.78 4.00 -28.52
CA THR A 152 -11.45 4.92 -27.59
C THR A 152 -10.99 4.68 -26.15
N LEU A 153 -10.61 5.75 -25.44
CA LEU A 153 -10.28 5.71 -24.02
C LEU A 153 -11.43 6.34 -23.21
N LEU A 154 -12.03 5.52 -22.35
CA LEU A 154 -13.26 5.86 -21.63
C LEU A 154 -12.98 6.56 -20.31
N TYR A 155 -11.84 6.24 -19.65
CA TYR A 155 -11.54 6.71 -18.32
C TYR A 155 -12.70 6.46 -17.33
N PRO A 156 -13.01 5.20 -16.98
CA PRO A 156 -14.26 4.84 -16.30
C PRO A 156 -14.50 5.65 -15.02
N GLU A 157 -13.49 5.77 -14.16
CA GLU A 157 -13.59 6.51 -12.90
C GLU A 157 -13.65 8.03 -13.14
N GLY A 158 -12.93 8.58 -14.12
CA GLY A 158 -12.99 10.00 -14.49
C GLY A 158 -14.36 10.36 -15.06
N THR A 159 -14.94 9.47 -15.86
CA THR A 159 -16.30 9.63 -16.38
C THR A 159 -17.36 9.54 -15.28
N ALA A 160 -17.17 8.63 -14.32
CA ALA A 160 -18.04 8.53 -13.15
C ALA A 160 -17.94 9.80 -12.27
N CYS A 161 -16.73 10.31 -12.06
CA CYS A 161 -16.51 11.55 -11.31
C CYS A 161 -17.21 12.75 -11.97
N ALA A 162 -17.13 12.90 -13.31
CA ALA A 162 -17.84 13.93 -14.04
C ALA A 162 -19.35 13.83 -13.83
N LYS A 163 -19.94 12.63 -13.90
CA LYS A 163 -21.36 12.42 -13.62
C LYS A 163 -21.75 12.78 -12.19
N VAL A 164 -20.88 12.48 -11.20
CA VAL A 164 -21.11 12.88 -9.80
C VAL A 164 -21.13 14.41 -9.68
N LEU A 165 -20.19 15.11 -10.31
CA LEU A 165 -20.16 16.57 -10.31
C LEU A 165 -21.41 17.18 -10.97
N GLU A 166 -21.86 16.66 -12.11
CA GLU A 166 -23.08 17.09 -12.79
C GLU A 166 -24.34 16.81 -11.98
N SER A 167 -24.45 15.63 -11.41
CA SER A 167 -25.57 15.25 -10.54
C SER A 167 -25.66 16.13 -9.29
N ALA A 168 -24.51 16.49 -8.73
CA ALA A 168 -24.44 17.40 -7.59
C ALA A 168 -24.92 18.81 -7.92
N GLU A 169 -24.62 19.32 -9.11
CA GLU A 169 -25.11 20.62 -9.58
C GLU A 169 -26.66 20.63 -9.69
N ARG A 170 -27.24 19.51 -10.14
CA ARG A 170 -28.71 19.34 -10.26
C ARG A 170 -29.41 19.03 -8.93
N GLY A 171 -28.71 19.01 -7.80
CA GLY A 171 -29.32 18.80 -6.48
C GLY A 171 -29.47 17.34 -6.03
N GLY A 172 -28.76 16.38 -6.65
CA GLY A 172 -28.81 14.95 -6.33
C GLY A 172 -28.36 14.58 -4.91
N ALA A 173 -28.92 13.50 -4.34
CA ALA A 173 -28.67 13.02 -2.97
C ALA A 173 -27.41 12.13 -2.81
N GLN A 174 -26.57 12.01 -3.83
CA GLN A 174 -25.45 11.05 -3.90
C GLN A 174 -24.40 11.23 -2.78
N GLY A 175 -24.21 12.46 -2.29
CA GLY A 175 -23.27 12.76 -1.20
C GLY A 175 -23.58 12.05 0.12
N GLY A 176 -24.84 11.76 0.36
CA GLY A 176 -25.26 11.06 1.59
C GLY A 176 -24.71 9.65 1.72
N ALA A 177 -24.58 8.90 0.62
CA ALA A 177 -24.08 7.54 0.65
C ALA A 177 -22.60 7.46 1.05
N VAL A 178 -21.75 8.34 0.48
CA VAL A 178 -20.32 8.39 0.83
C VAL A 178 -20.13 8.83 2.28
N MET A 179 -20.83 9.88 2.71
CA MET A 179 -20.73 10.37 4.08
C MET A 179 -21.20 9.34 5.11
N ALA A 180 -22.31 8.67 4.84
CA ALA A 180 -22.82 7.60 5.71
C ALA A 180 -21.85 6.42 5.76
N GLY A 181 -21.30 5.98 4.61
CA GLY A 181 -20.25 4.97 4.55
C GLY A 181 -19.00 5.36 5.35
N PHE A 182 -18.58 6.62 5.21
CA PHE A 182 -17.47 7.17 5.96
C PHE A 182 -17.71 7.10 7.47
N LEU A 183 -18.83 7.59 7.96
CA LEU A 183 -19.16 7.61 9.40
C LEU A 183 -19.30 6.19 9.98
N VAL A 184 -19.92 5.27 9.24
CA VAL A 184 -20.07 3.88 9.66
C VAL A 184 -18.71 3.19 9.77
N ALA A 185 -17.85 3.35 8.77
CA ALA A 185 -16.53 2.72 8.77
C ALA A 185 -15.58 3.34 9.80
N PHE A 186 -15.61 4.66 9.95
CA PHE A 186 -14.86 5.36 10.98
C PHE A 186 -15.28 4.91 12.38
N GLY A 187 -16.60 4.86 12.64
CA GLY A 187 -17.13 4.33 13.90
C GLY A 187 -16.78 2.87 14.14
N HIS A 188 -16.91 2.02 13.11
CA HIS A 188 -16.49 0.61 13.18
C HIS A 188 -15.01 0.49 13.56
N LYS A 189 -14.13 1.29 12.96
CA LYS A 189 -12.68 1.26 13.24
C LYS A 189 -12.36 1.65 14.69
N ILE A 190 -13.03 2.70 15.20
CA ILE A 190 -12.90 3.11 16.61
C ILE A 190 -13.41 2.01 17.54
N ILE A 191 -14.55 1.37 17.22
CA ILE A 191 -15.14 0.30 18.04
C ILE A 191 -14.26 -0.96 18.00
N SER A 192 -13.72 -1.35 16.84
CA SER A 192 -12.91 -2.56 16.72
C SER A 192 -11.50 -2.38 17.30
N GLU A 193 -10.74 -1.44 16.81
CA GLU A 193 -9.33 -1.26 17.19
C GLU A 193 -9.15 -0.32 18.38
N GLY A 194 -10.06 0.65 18.56
CA GLY A 194 -10.03 1.59 19.69
C GLY A 194 -10.52 0.98 20.99
N SER A 195 -11.73 0.37 21.02
CA SER A 195 -12.33 -0.17 22.24
C SER A 195 -12.20 -1.69 22.42
N GLY A 196 -11.80 -2.41 21.37
CA GLY A 196 -11.69 -3.88 21.40
C GLY A 196 -13.02 -4.64 21.46
N LEU A 197 -14.16 -3.94 21.28
CA LEU A 197 -15.50 -4.58 21.31
C LEU A 197 -15.73 -5.52 20.11
N LEU A 198 -15.04 -5.33 19.02
CA LEU A 198 -15.03 -6.22 17.87
C LEU A 198 -13.58 -6.68 17.63
N LYS A 199 -13.40 -7.91 17.20
CA LYS A 199 -12.07 -8.40 16.82
C LYS A 199 -11.60 -7.78 15.50
N ALA A 200 -10.33 -7.43 15.41
CA ALA A 200 -9.74 -6.93 14.17
C ALA A 200 -9.64 -8.03 13.09
N GLY A 201 -9.54 -9.30 13.51
CA GLY A 201 -9.47 -10.45 12.60
C GLY A 201 -9.97 -11.72 13.25
N LEU A 202 -10.35 -12.68 12.41
CA LEU A 202 -10.76 -14.03 12.81
C LEU A 202 -9.83 -15.07 12.20
N GLU A 203 -9.47 -16.09 12.98
CA GLU A 203 -8.63 -17.20 12.53
C GLU A 203 -9.24 -18.55 12.90
N ALA A 204 -9.26 -19.47 11.95
CA ALA A 204 -9.65 -20.84 12.12
C ALA A 204 -8.49 -21.77 11.74
N PRO A 205 -7.75 -22.33 12.71
CA PRO A 205 -6.66 -23.26 12.42
C PRO A 205 -7.20 -24.60 11.92
N LEU A 206 -6.65 -25.09 10.80
CA LEU A 206 -6.97 -26.39 10.21
C LEU A 206 -5.97 -27.46 10.65
N ARG A 207 -5.90 -27.72 11.95
CA ARG A 207 -4.86 -28.57 12.57
C ARG A 207 -4.90 -30.03 12.11
N GLU A 208 -6.08 -30.55 11.79
CA GLU A 208 -6.24 -31.91 11.24
C GLU A 208 -5.59 -32.05 9.87
N PHE A 209 -5.53 -30.94 9.10
CA PHE A 209 -4.88 -30.92 7.79
C PHE A 209 -3.38 -30.66 7.89
N SER A 210 -2.95 -29.63 8.62
CA SER A 210 -1.54 -29.30 8.84
C SER A 210 -1.37 -28.36 10.03
N ARG A 211 -0.25 -28.48 10.75
CA ARG A 211 0.10 -27.59 11.87
C ARG A 211 0.20 -26.11 11.49
N VAL A 212 0.48 -25.81 10.22
CA VAL A 212 0.66 -24.45 9.71
C VAL A 212 -0.54 -23.94 8.91
N ALA A 213 -1.52 -24.81 8.60
CA ALA A 213 -2.69 -24.42 7.83
C ALA A 213 -3.70 -23.66 8.68
N ARG A 214 -4.14 -22.52 8.18
CA ARG A 214 -5.19 -21.72 8.84
C ARG A 214 -6.00 -20.94 7.81
N ILE A 215 -7.29 -20.76 8.06
CA ILE A 215 -8.14 -19.80 7.37
C ILE A 215 -8.21 -18.56 8.26
N SER A 216 -7.93 -17.41 7.69
CA SER A 216 -7.98 -16.14 8.44
C SER A 216 -8.64 -15.04 7.60
N SER A 217 -9.33 -14.13 8.28
CA SER A 217 -9.94 -12.95 7.67
C SER A 217 -9.78 -11.74 8.58
N ASP A 218 -9.26 -10.67 8.06
CA ASP A 218 -9.34 -9.34 8.67
C ASP A 218 -10.82 -8.89 8.60
N MET A 219 -11.30 -8.24 9.64
CA MET A 219 -12.68 -7.72 9.71
C MET A 219 -12.74 -6.23 9.39
N GLY A 220 -11.67 -5.69 8.80
CA GLY A 220 -11.60 -4.29 8.35
C GLY A 220 -12.55 -3.99 7.21
N VAL A 221 -13.44 -3.06 7.43
CA VAL A 221 -14.46 -2.66 6.44
C VAL A 221 -13.88 -1.90 5.27
N GLU A 222 -12.71 -1.31 5.43
CA GLU A 222 -11.94 -0.69 4.35
C GLU A 222 -11.55 -1.70 3.27
N LEU A 223 -11.15 -2.92 3.65
CA LEU A 223 -10.79 -3.99 2.73
C LEU A 223 -12.02 -4.55 2.00
N LEU A 224 -13.16 -4.61 2.69
CA LEU A 224 -14.44 -4.96 2.09
C LEU A 224 -14.83 -3.94 0.99
N GLY A 225 -14.67 -2.65 1.28
CA GLY A 225 -14.88 -1.57 0.31
C GLY A 225 -13.94 -1.66 -0.89
N VAL A 226 -12.65 -1.90 -0.67
CA VAL A 226 -11.65 -2.13 -1.73
C VAL A 226 -12.10 -3.27 -2.64
N GLY A 227 -12.50 -4.42 -2.05
CA GLY A 227 -12.98 -5.57 -2.80
C GLY A 227 -14.21 -5.25 -3.66
N TYR A 228 -15.13 -4.45 -3.12
CA TYR A 228 -16.31 -4.02 -3.85
C TYR A 228 -15.94 -3.17 -5.08
N ILE A 229 -14.95 -2.28 -4.97
CA ILE A 229 -14.52 -1.43 -6.09
C ILE A 229 -13.76 -2.22 -7.16
N ILE A 230 -12.77 -3.03 -6.77
CA ILE A 230 -11.96 -3.79 -7.74
C ILE A 230 -12.69 -4.98 -8.36
N GLY A 231 -13.78 -5.45 -7.72
CA GLY A 231 -14.67 -6.48 -8.25
C GLY A 231 -14.23 -7.92 -8.01
N LEU A 232 -15.16 -8.85 -8.32
CA LEU A 232 -15.00 -10.27 -8.01
C LEU A 232 -13.81 -10.92 -8.69
N ARG A 233 -13.53 -10.58 -9.97
CA ARG A 233 -12.47 -11.23 -10.75
C ARG A 233 -11.10 -11.04 -10.10
N VAL A 234 -10.77 -9.81 -9.72
CA VAL A 234 -9.49 -9.49 -9.06
C VAL A 234 -9.45 -10.07 -7.66
N GLY A 235 -10.52 -9.89 -6.87
CA GLY A 235 -10.62 -10.46 -5.53
C GLY A 235 -10.48 -11.98 -5.49
N ALA A 236 -11.10 -12.70 -6.44
CA ALA A 236 -10.99 -14.15 -6.55
C ALA A 236 -9.57 -14.61 -6.94
N LEU A 237 -8.90 -13.88 -7.83
CA LEU A 237 -7.50 -14.18 -8.18
C LEU A 237 -6.56 -13.97 -6.99
N MET A 238 -6.74 -12.89 -6.22
CA MET A 238 -5.97 -12.64 -5.01
C MET A 238 -6.21 -13.73 -3.95
N LEU A 239 -7.47 -14.10 -3.71
CA LEU A 239 -7.79 -15.18 -2.78
C LEU A 239 -7.21 -16.52 -3.26
N GLY A 240 -7.30 -16.85 -4.56
CA GLY A 240 -6.70 -18.02 -5.14
C GLY A 240 -5.18 -18.10 -4.91
N GLY A 241 -4.47 -16.97 -5.05
CA GLY A 241 -3.05 -16.88 -4.72
C GLY A 241 -2.76 -17.16 -3.25
N SER A 242 -3.54 -16.59 -2.33
CA SER A 242 -3.34 -16.82 -0.88
C SER A 242 -3.77 -18.23 -0.44
N ILE A 243 -4.75 -18.85 -1.09
CA ILE A 243 -5.07 -20.27 -0.91
C ILE A 243 -3.87 -21.14 -1.32
N LEU A 244 -3.28 -20.88 -2.51
CA LEU A 244 -2.07 -21.58 -2.93
C LEU A 244 -0.96 -21.40 -1.89
N GLY A 245 -0.71 -20.17 -1.42
CA GLY A 245 0.31 -19.89 -0.41
C GLY A 245 0.06 -20.59 0.92
N ALA A 246 -1.10 -20.31 1.53
CA ALA A 246 -1.38 -20.68 2.92
C ALA A 246 -1.87 -22.14 3.09
N LEU A 247 -2.58 -22.69 2.11
CA LEU A 247 -3.19 -24.04 2.21
C LEU A 247 -2.52 -25.09 1.35
N VAL A 248 -1.62 -24.70 0.44
CA VAL A 248 -0.88 -25.67 -0.39
C VAL A 248 0.63 -25.59 -0.12
N LEU A 249 1.26 -24.43 -0.39
CA LEU A 249 2.72 -24.30 -0.30
C LEU A 249 3.24 -24.44 1.13
N LEU A 250 2.67 -23.70 2.09
CA LEU A 250 3.12 -23.78 3.50
C LEU A 250 2.89 -25.18 4.11
N PRO A 251 1.71 -25.82 3.94
CA PRO A 251 1.53 -27.21 4.40
C PRO A 251 2.48 -28.19 3.73
N SER A 252 2.74 -28.06 2.42
CA SER A 252 3.69 -28.92 1.72
C SER A 252 5.12 -28.75 2.26
N MET A 253 5.55 -27.49 2.49
CA MET A 253 6.86 -27.21 3.09
C MET A 253 6.98 -27.81 4.49
N ALA A 254 5.92 -27.72 5.31
CA ALA A 254 5.89 -28.33 6.63
C ALA A 254 5.96 -29.87 6.52
N PHE A 255 5.16 -30.47 5.66
CA PHE A 255 5.10 -31.93 5.49
C PHE A 255 6.46 -32.52 5.08
N PHE A 256 7.16 -31.92 4.12
CA PHE A 256 8.47 -32.39 3.65
C PHE A 256 9.64 -31.92 4.52
N GLY A 257 9.46 -30.85 5.29
CA GLY A 257 10.48 -30.21 6.11
C GLY A 257 10.47 -30.65 7.57
N ASP A 258 9.32 -31.07 8.10
CA ASP A 258 9.21 -31.57 9.47
C ASP A 258 10.01 -32.88 9.60
N GLY A 259 10.80 -33.02 10.63
CA GLY A 259 11.72 -34.14 10.80
C GLY A 259 13.09 -34.00 10.14
N ARG A 260 13.34 -32.92 9.38
CA ARG A 260 14.70 -32.59 8.90
C ARG A 260 15.38 -31.65 9.89
N GLU A 261 16.56 -32.03 10.35
CA GLU A 261 17.40 -31.17 11.21
C GLU A 261 18.17 -30.11 10.40
N ALA A 262 18.27 -30.30 9.09
CA ALA A 262 18.99 -29.39 8.20
C ALA A 262 18.27 -28.05 8.09
N VAL A 263 19.02 -26.96 8.31
CA VAL A 263 18.55 -25.59 8.05
C VAL A 263 18.60 -25.33 6.55
N LEU A 264 17.45 -25.12 5.94
CA LEU A 264 17.34 -24.81 4.51
C LEU A 264 17.37 -23.29 4.30
N ALA A 265 18.33 -22.82 3.50
CA ALA A 265 18.42 -21.39 3.17
C ALA A 265 17.09 -20.89 2.53
N PRO A 266 16.61 -19.68 2.87
CA PRO A 266 17.26 -18.62 3.65
C PRO A 266 16.93 -18.65 5.17
N ALA A 267 16.41 -19.73 5.71
CA ALA A 267 16.07 -19.83 7.13
C ALA A 267 17.30 -19.84 8.04
N SER A 268 17.09 -19.47 9.29
CA SER A 268 18.08 -19.58 10.38
C SER A 268 17.81 -20.74 11.34
N ALA A 269 16.71 -21.49 11.14
CA ALA A 269 16.29 -22.62 11.96
C ALA A 269 15.67 -23.73 11.07
N PRO A 270 15.64 -24.99 11.53
CA PRO A 270 14.94 -26.06 10.83
C PRO A 270 13.45 -25.76 10.65
N ILE A 271 12.84 -26.23 9.57
CA ILE A 271 11.42 -25.98 9.24
C ILE A 271 10.50 -26.45 10.36
N GLY A 272 10.80 -27.59 10.99
CA GLY A 272 10.01 -28.15 12.09
C GLY A 272 9.88 -27.22 13.30
N GLN A 273 10.79 -26.27 13.48
CA GLN A 273 10.79 -25.30 14.56
C GLN A 273 10.17 -23.95 14.17
N MET A 274 9.71 -23.81 12.91
CA MET A 274 9.18 -22.54 12.40
C MET A 274 7.66 -22.51 12.53
N SER A 275 7.12 -21.37 13.01
CA SER A 275 5.68 -21.06 12.93
C SER A 275 5.25 -20.81 11.50
N ALA A 276 3.94 -20.86 11.23
CA ALA A 276 3.38 -20.54 9.93
C ALA A 276 3.82 -19.14 9.44
N ASP A 277 3.79 -18.12 10.31
CA ASP A 277 4.18 -16.76 9.96
C ASP A 277 5.67 -16.66 9.64
N LYS A 278 6.51 -17.36 10.41
CA LYS A 278 7.95 -17.40 10.14
C LYS A 278 8.26 -18.10 8.82
N MET A 279 7.56 -19.19 8.50
CA MET A 279 7.70 -19.87 7.21
C MET A 279 7.21 -18.99 6.06
N GLN A 280 6.08 -18.30 6.22
CA GLN A 280 5.56 -17.35 5.25
C GLN A 280 6.58 -16.23 4.96
N GLY A 281 7.10 -15.60 6.02
CA GLY A 281 8.10 -14.54 5.91
C GLY A 281 9.45 -14.99 5.36
N THR A 282 9.82 -16.26 5.53
CA THR A 282 11.14 -16.80 5.14
C THR A 282 11.14 -17.37 3.72
N TYR A 283 10.12 -18.15 3.34
CA TYR A 283 10.10 -18.86 2.05
C TYR A 283 9.06 -18.32 1.09
N LEU A 284 7.81 -18.18 1.53
CA LEU A 284 6.71 -17.79 0.65
C LEU A 284 6.90 -16.37 0.11
N ARG A 285 7.54 -15.50 0.87
CA ARG A 285 7.92 -14.15 0.43
C ARG A 285 8.78 -14.16 -0.85
N PHE A 286 9.76 -15.04 -0.95
CA PHE A 286 10.62 -15.14 -2.15
C PHE A 286 9.86 -15.71 -3.35
N ILE A 287 9.01 -16.71 -3.12
CA ILE A 287 8.15 -17.27 -4.15
C ILE A 287 7.18 -16.21 -4.68
N GLY A 288 6.52 -15.48 -3.77
CA GLY A 288 5.62 -14.38 -4.13
C GLY A 288 6.33 -13.25 -4.87
N ALA A 289 7.55 -12.89 -4.44
CA ALA A 289 8.35 -11.88 -5.13
C ALA A 289 8.68 -12.29 -6.58
N GLY A 290 9.10 -13.55 -6.77
CA GLY A 290 9.34 -14.10 -8.10
C GLY A 290 8.07 -14.12 -8.97
N CYS A 291 6.94 -14.49 -8.35
CA CYS A 291 5.64 -14.48 -9.00
C CYS A 291 5.25 -13.07 -9.49
N VAL A 292 5.38 -12.05 -8.62
CA VAL A 292 5.04 -10.65 -8.96
C VAL A 292 6.02 -10.06 -9.97
N ALA A 293 7.31 -10.35 -9.83
CA ALA A 293 8.33 -9.87 -10.79
C ALA A 293 8.03 -10.40 -12.20
N ALA A 294 7.79 -11.70 -12.34
CA ALA A 294 7.45 -12.29 -13.62
C ALA A 294 6.11 -11.76 -14.16
N ALA A 295 5.08 -11.65 -13.31
CA ALA A 295 3.79 -11.07 -13.69
C ALA A 295 3.92 -9.64 -14.20
N GLY A 296 4.76 -8.82 -13.53
CA GLY A 296 5.06 -7.45 -13.94
C GLY A 296 5.73 -7.39 -15.31
N ILE A 297 6.73 -8.26 -15.56
CA ILE A 297 7.40 -8.36 -16.86
C ILE A 297 6.42 -8.79 -17.96
N PHE A 298 5.57 -9.81 -17.71
CA PHE A 298 4.55 -10.23 -18.67
C PHE A 298 3.55 -9.14 -18.99
N SER A 299 3.09 -8.40 -17.95
CA SER A 299 2.21 -7.24 -18.12
C SER A 299 2.87 -6.18 -19.01
N LEU A 300 4.16 -5.89 -18.78
CA LEU A 300 4.94 -4.97 -19.61
C LEU A 300 5.02 -5.44 -21.06
N ILE A 301 5.41 -6.71 -21.28
CA ILE A 301 5.54 -7.28 -22.64
C ILE A 301 4.21 -7.20 -23.40
N LYS A 302 3.09 -7.54 -22.76
CA LYS A 302 1.76 -7.42 -23.34
C LYS A 302 1.38 -5.98 -23.71
N THR A 303 1.87 -5.02 -22.99
CA THR A 303 1.55 -3.58 -23.18
C THR A 303 2.49 -2.93 -24.21
N LEU A 304 3.68 -3.50 -24.46
CA LEU A 304 4.68 -2.95 -25.40
C LEU A 304 4.12 -2.63 -26.80
N PRO A 305 3.35 -3.48 -27.50
CA PRO A 305 2.81 -3.16 -28.81
C PRO A 305 1.91 -1.91 -28.78
N THR A 306 1.13 -1.79 -27.72
CA THR A 306 0.25 -0.63 -27.45
C THR A 306 1.05 0.66 -27.23
N ILE A 307 2.17 0.55 -26.49
CA ILE A 307 3.10 1.66 -26.22
C ILE A 307 3.74 2.14 -27.54
N PHE A 308 4.31 1.21 -28.32
CA PHE A 308 4.94 1.56 -29.57
C PHE A 308 3.91 2.15 -30.55
N GLY A 309 2.70 1.57 -30.65
CA GLY A 309 1.61 2.11 -31.44
C GLY A 309 1.27 3.56 -31.04
N ALA A 310 1.19 3.88 -29.75
CA ALA A 310 0.95 5.22 -29.24
C ALA A 310 2.09 6.21 -29.57
N ILE A 311 3.35 5.78 -29.41
CA ILE A 311 4.53 6.59 -29.73
C ILE A 311 4.55 6.92 -31.24
N PHE A 312 4.41 5.90 -32.10
CA PHE A 312 4.44 6.09 -33.56
C PHE A 312 3.28 6.96 -34.05
N SER A 313 2.07 6.79 -33.50
CA SER A 313 0.91 7.63 -33.84
C SER A 313 1.12 9.08 -33.42
N THR A 314 1.79 9.33 -32.30
CA THR A 314 2.11 10.68 -31.80
C THR A 314 3.14 11.36 -32.68
N VAL A 315 4.24 10.67 -32.99
CA VAL A 315 5.33 11.19 -33.83
C VAL A 315 4.84 11.40 -35.27
N GLY A 316 4.09 10.46 -35.83
CA GLY A 316 3.49 10.59 -37.17
C GLY A 316 2.46 11.75 -37.28
N GLY A 317 1.67 11.94 -36.21
CA GLY A 317 0.71 13.05 -36.15
C GLY A 317 1.34 14.43 -35.99
N MET A 318 2.54 14.54 -35.43
CA MET A 318 3.31 15.79 -35.36
C MET A 318 3.90 16.18 -36.72
N GLY A 319 4.33 15.20 -37.53
CA GLY A 319 4.84 15.43 -38.87
C GLY A 319 3.76 15.93 -39.85
N ALA A 320 2.58 15.33 -39.80
CA ALA A 320 1.45 15.70 -40.64
C ALA A 320 0.88 17.11 -40.35
N LYS A 321 0.89 17.59 -39.11
CA LYS A 321 0.46 18.97 -38.76
C LYS A 321 1.47 20.02 -39.16
N LYS A 322 2.79 19.76 -39.18
CA LYS A 322 3.77 20.72 -39.70
C LYS A 322 3.61 20.93 -41.22
N ALA A 323 3.24 19.87 -41.94
CA ALA A 323 2.96 19.99 -43.37
C ALA A 323 1.64 20.72 -43.67
N GLY A 324 0.59 20.55 -42.86
CA GLY A 324 -0.70 21.22 -43.03
C GLY A 324 -0.73 22.69 -42.57
N ALA A 325 -0.01 23.03 -41.51
CA ALA A 325 0.03 24.42 -40.99
C ALA A 325 0.89 25.36 -41.81
N LEU A 326 1.77 24.84 -42.68
CA LEU A 326 2.53 25.64 -43.66
C LEU A 326 1.72 25.90 -44.92
N ALA A 327 0.58 25.20 -45.13
CA ALA A 327 -0.23 25.32 -46.33
C ALA A 327 -1.44 26.28 -46.16
N ASP A 328 -1.82 26.63 -44.93
CA ASP A 328 -3.01 27.45 -44.66
C ASP A 328 -2.60 28.68 -43.85
N GLY A 329 -2.36 29.78 -44.59
CA GLY A 329 -2.00 31.09 -44.05
C GLY A 329 -3.11 31.79 -43.25
N SER A 330 -3.96 31.07 -42.55
CA SER A 330 -5.05 31.66 -41.77
C SER A 330 -4.61 32.05 -40.35
N ALA A 331 -4.93 33.30 -40.06
CA ALA A 331 -4.70 34.08 -38.86
C ALA A 331 -4.88 33.34 -37.52
N SER A 332 -4.15 33.78 -36.52
CA SER A 332 -4.25 33.49 -35.10
C SER A 332 -5.68 33.39 -34.56
N THR A 333 -6.32 32.23 -34.69
CA THR A 333 -7.54 31.93 -33.96
C THR A 333 -7.12 31.52 -32.54
N GLU A 334 -7.41 32.35 -31.54
CA GLU A 334 -7.21 31.98 -30.15
C GLU A 334 -7.90 30.66 -29.85
N LEU A 335 -7.15 29.71 -29.23
CA LEU A 335 -7.71 28.43 -28.84
C LEU A 335 -8.86 28.62 -27.83
N PRO A 336 -9.99 27.91 -27.97
CA PRO A 336 -11.06 27.97 -26.98
C PRO A 336 -10.55 27.62 -25.57
N ARG A 337 -11.19 28.19 -24.55
CA ARG A 337 -10.86 28.02 -23.14
C ARG A 337 -10.59 26.56 -22.78
N THR A 338 -11.44 25.66 -23.25
CA THR A 338 -11.40 24.20 -22.97
C THR A 338 -10.26 23.44 -23.66
N GLU A 339 -9.49 24.11 -24.53
CA GLU A 339 -8.34 23.52 -25.21
C GLU A 339 -6.99 24.15 -24.81
N ARG A 340 -7.00 25.16 -23.95
CA ARG A 340 -5.78 25.84 -23.49
C ARG A 340 -5.07 25.01 -22.45
N ASP A 341 -3.94 24.40 -22.81
CA ASP A 341 -3.00 23.73 -21.91
C ASP A 341 -1.90 24.69 -21.41
N LEU A 342 -1.14 24.29 -20.40
CA LEU A 342 0.10 24.97 -20.00
C LEU A 342 1.02 25.14 -21.22
N PRO A 343 1.69 26.30 -21.37
CA PRO A 343 2.62 26.52 -22.47
C PRO A 343 3.69 25.43 -22.53
N PRO A 344 4.01 24.88 -23.72
CA PRO A 344 5.02 23.82 -23.86
C PRO A 344 6.41 24.19 -23.29
N ILE A 345 6.75 25.48 -23.33
CA ILE A 345 8.01 25.97 -22.76
C ILE A 345 8.04 25.86 -21.23
N VAL A 346 6.90 26.07 -20.57
CA VAL A 346 6.76 25.90 -19.10
C VAL A 346 6.86 24.43 -18.73
N VAL A 347 6.24 23.55 -19.51
CA VAL A 347 6.29 22.09 -19.29
C VAL A 347 7.71 21.57 -19.50
N ALA A 348 8.34 21.89 -20.63
CA ALA A 348 9.71 21.45 -20.93
C ALA A 348 10.72 22.05 -19.95
N GLY A 349 10.60 23.36 -19.66
CA GLY A 349 11.45 24.04 -18.67
C GLY A 349 11.30 23.41 -17.26
N GLY A 350 10.06 23.12 -16.85
CA GLY A 350 9.78 22.44 -15.57
C GLY A 350 10.41 21.05 -15.48
N VAL A 351 10.30 20.23 -16.53
CA VAL A 351 10.92 18.91 -16.60
C VAL A 351 12.46 19.01 -16.50
N LEU A 352 13.08 19.96 -17.22
CA LEU A 352 14.52 20.16 -17.17
C LEU A 352 15.00 20.68 -15.82
N VAL A 353 14.27 21.59 -15.18
CA VAL A 353 14.59 22.08 -13.82
C VAL A 353 14.51 20.94 -12.82
N LEU A 354 13.44 20.11 -12.84
CA LEU A 354 13.32 18.98 -11.94
C LEU A 354 14.40 17.93 -12.18
N ALA A 355 14.74 17.64 -13.43
CA ALA A 355 15.86 16.75 -13.76
C ALA A 355 17.21 17.29 -13.26
N GLY A 356 17.45 18.58 -13.39
CA GLY A 356 18.64 19.24 -12.85
C GLY A 356 18.73 19.20 -11.33
N LEU A 357 17.60 19.45 -10.64
CA LEU A 357 17.49 19.33 -9.18
C LEU A 357 17.71 17.89 -8.71
N LEU A 358 17.17 16.90 -9.43
CA LEU A 358 17.39 15.48 -9.15
C LEU A 358 18.87 15.12 -9.31
N ALA A 359 19.49 15.52 -10.41
CA ALA A 359 20.93 15.30 -10.63
C ALA A 359 21.75 15.96 -9.52
N TRP A 360 21.45 17.22 -9.18
CA TRP A 360 22.14 17.94 -8.10
C TRP A 360 22.02 17.22 -6.75
N PHE A 361 20.86 16.65 -6.42
CA PHE A 361 20.67 15.86 -5.20
C PHE A 361 21.42 14.53 -5.21
N LEU A 362 21.52 13.87 -6.36
CA LEU A 362 22.15 12.55 -6.48
C LEU A 362 23.68 12.63 -6.59
N VAL A 363 24.23 13.68 -7.21
CA VAL A 363 25.68 13.85 -7.44
C VAL A 363 26.52 13.70 -6.17
N PRO A 364 26.19 14.30 -5.01
CA PRO A 364 26.99 14.13 -3.79
C PRO A 364 27.01 12.70 -3.25
N GLN A 365 26.04 11.87 -3.63
CA GLN A 365 25.85 10.53 -3.10
C GLN A 365 26.53 9.46 -3.94
N VAL A 366 26.49 9.61 -5.29
CA VAL A 366 26.94 8.59 -6.26
C VAL A 366 27.92 9.14 -7.30
N GLY A 367 28.39 10.36 -7.11
CA GLY A 367 29.29 11.04 -8.05
C GLY A 367 28.57 11.66 -9.25
N MET A 368 29.32 12.47 -10.03
CA MET A 368 28.75 13.25 -11.14
C MET A 368 28.07 12.35 -12.20
N TRP A 369 28.77 11.31 -12.65
CA TRP A 369 28.25 10.40 -13.68
C TRP A 369 27.04 9.62 -13.19
N GLY A 370 27.06 9.14 -11.94
CA GLY A 370 25.91 8.45 -11.33
C GLY A 370 24.69 9.35 -11.18
N GLY A 371 24.87 10.59 -10.75
CA GLY A 371 23.78 11.56 -10.61
C GLY A 371 23.13 11.93 -11.95
N ILE A 372 23.95 12.23 -12.98
CA ILE A 372 23.46 12.58 -14.32
C ILE A 372 22.78 11.38 -14.98
N SER A 373 23.40 10.20 -14.95
CA SER A 373 22.78 8.99 -15.52
C SER A 373 21.50 8.59 -14.81
N GLY A 374 21.44 8.74 -13.48
CA GLY A 374 20.21 8.53 -12.72
C GLY A 374 19.09 9.47 -13.13
N ALA A 375 19.37 10.76 -13.31
CA ALA A 375 18.37 11.72 -13.79
C ALA A 375 17.90 11.39 -15.22
N LEU A 376 18.81 10.98 -16.12
CA LEU A 376 18.45 10.56 -17.48
C LEU A 376 17.59 9.29 -17.49
N LEU A 377 17.90 8.31 -16.64
CA LEU A 377 17.06 7.10 -16.50
C LEU A 377 15.67 7.44 -15.97
N VAL A 378 15.57 8.38 -15.00
CA VAL A 378 14.28 8.86 -14.51
C VAL A 378 13.49 9.55 -15.62
N LEU A 379 14.11 10.39 -16.45
CA LEU A 379 13.41 11.03 -17.57
C LEU A 379 12.91 9.99 -18.58
N PHE A 380 13.74 9.03 -18.92
CA PHE A 380 13.43 8.00 -19.91
C PHE A 380 12.32 7.07 -19.40
N PHE A 381 12.52 6.40 -18.26
CA PHE A 381 11.52 5.49 -17.70
C PHE A 381 10.31 6.23 -17.18
N GLY A 382 10.48 7.43 -16.63
CA GLY A 382 9.38 8.28 -16.17
C GLY A 382 8.41 8.60 -17.30
N PHE A 383 8.90 9.13 -18.43
CA PHE A 383 8.04 9.42 -19.57
C PHE A 383 7.38 8.17 -20.15
N LEU A 384 8.16 7.09 -20.31
CA LEU A 384 7.66 5.81 -20.79
C LEU A 384 6.49 5.30 -19.93
N PHE A 385 6.69 5.23 -18.62
CA PHE A 385 5.68 4.66 -17.72
C PHE A 385 4.54 5.62 -17.38
N VAL A 386 4.73 6.93 -17.45
CA VAL A 386 3.63 7.91 -17.41
C VAL A 386 2.69 7.70 -18.61
N MET A 387 3.26 7.51 -19.81
CA MET A 387 2.46 7.24 -21.02
C MET A 387 1.67 5.94 -20.89
N VAL A 388 2.31 4.85 -20.46
CA VAL A 388 1.67 3.54 -20.25
C VAL A 388 0.58 3.63 -19.19
N SER A 389 0.89 4.19 -18.05
CA SER A 389 -0.03 4.37 -16.92
C SER A 389 -1.26 5.17 -17.32
N SER A 390 -1.07 6.30 -18.00
CA SER A 390 -2.16 7.17 -18.44
C SER A 390 -3.07 6.48 -19.45
N ARG A 391 -2.52 5.68 -20.36
CA ARG A 391 -3.33 4.90 -21.31
C ARG A 391 -4.11 3.79 -20.60
N LEU A 392 -3.45 2.99 -19.73
CA LEU A 392 -4.13 1.94 -18.98
C LEU A 392 -5.22 2.50 -18.06
N THR A 393 -4.98 3.64 -17.43
CA THR A 393 -6.02 4.35 -16.66
C THR A 393 -7.23 4.68 -17.55
N GLY A 394 -7.00 5.05 -18.80
CA GLY A 394 -8.07 5.28 -19.78
C GLY A 394 -8.86 4.05 -20.16
N GLU A 395 -8.25 2.87 -20.11
CA GLU A 395 -8.88 1.58 -20.43
C GLU A 395 -9.59 0.95 -19.22
N ILE A 396 -8.93 0.92 -18.04
CA ILE A 396 -9.36 0.10 -16.89
C ILE A 396 -9.58 0.88 -15.59
N GLY A 397 -9.30 2.20 -15.57
CA GLY A 397 -9.34 3.04 -14.37
C GLY A 397 -8.03 3.08 -13.58
N SER A 398 -7.91 4.08 -12.69
CA SER A 398 -6.72 4.31 -11.87
C SER A 398 -6.54 3.24 -10.80
N SER A 399 -7.63 2.82 -10.15
CA SER A 399 -7.61 1.80 -9.08
C SER A 399 -7.11 0.43 -9.55
N SER A 400 -7.31 0.10 -10.83
CA SER A 400 -6.89 -1.17 -11.43
C SER A 400 -5.57 -1.10 -12.18
N ASN A 401 -4.92 0.06 -12.21
CA ASN A 401 -3.68 0.30 -12.96
C ASN A 401 -2.49 -0.48 -12.34
N PRO A 402 -1.75 -1.29 -13.10
CA PRO A 402 -0.66 -2.13 -12.59
C PRO A 402 0.65 -1.36 -12.35
N ILE A 403 0.60 -0.23 -11.63
CA ILE A 403 1.75 0.65 -11.37
C ILE A 403 2.91 -0.10 -10.70
N SER A 404 2.60 -1.03 -9.77
CA SER A 404 3.63 -1.85 -9.13
C SER A 404 4.39 -2.74 -10.11
N GLY A 405 3.74 -3.27 -11.15
CA GLY A 405 4.42 -4.00 -12.22
C GLY A 405 5.41 -3.13 -13.01
N MET A 406 5.01 -1.89 -13.32
CA MET A 406 5.86 -0.89 -13.98
C MET A 406 7.06 -0.50 -13.09
N THR A 407 6.85 -0.38 -11.79
CA THR A 407 7.91 -0.10 -10.82
C THR A 407 8.91 -1.24 -10.74
N ILE A 408 8.45 -2.49 -10.68
CA ILE A 408 9.29 -3.69 -10.70
C ILE A 408 10.13 -3.73 -11.98
N ALA A 409 9.51 -3.46 -13.13
CA ALA A 409 10.22 -3.40 -14.41
C ALA A 409 11.30 -2.30 -14.40
N THR A 410 10.99 -1.10 -13.90
CA THR A 410 11.96 -0.01 -13.77
C THR A 410 13.14 -0.42 -12.89
N LEU A 411 12.86 -0.96 -11.69
CA LEU A 411 13.91 -1.39 -10.76
C LEU A 411 14.77 -2.50 -11.35
N LEU A 412 14.16 -3.50 -11.94
CA LEU A 412 14.87 -4.63 -12.54
C LEU A 412 15.78 -4.16 -13.67
N LEU A 413 15.25 -3.36 -14.61
CA LEU A 413 16.05 -2.82 -15.73
C LEU A 413 17.18 -1.91 -15.21
N THR A 414 16.91 -1.04 -14.24
CA THR A 414 17.92 -0.19 -13.63
C THR A 414 19.02 -1.02 -12.95
N CYS A 415 18.65 -2.03 -12.17
CA CYS A 415 19.60 -2.91 -11.50
C CYS A 415 20.42 -3.75 -12.51
N LEU A 416 19.83 -4.21 -13.61
CA LEU A 416 20.54 -4.91 -14.67
C LEU A 416 21.55 -3.98 -15.40
N ILE A 417 21.16 -2.74 -15.68
CA ILE A 417 22.08 -1.72 -16.23
C ILE A 417 23.23 -1.50 -15.25
N PHE A 418 22.96 -1.30 -13.97
CA PHE A 418 23.99 -1.09 -12.95
C PHE A 418 24.92 -2.31 -12.81
N LEU A 419 24.36 -3.51 -12.80
CA LEU A 419 25.13 -4.74 -12.79
C LEU A 419 26.07 -4.84 -14.00
N SER A 420 25.60 -4.50 -15.21
CA SER A 420 26.41 -4.51 -16.44
C SER A 420 27.53 -3.46 -16.42
N LEU A 421 27.35 -2.39 -15.65
CA LEU A 421 28.36 -1.34 -15.43
C LEU A 421 29.27 -1.60 -14.23
N GLY A 422 29.10 -2.73 -13.52
CA GLY A 422 29.85 -3.06 -12.32
C GLY A 422 29.46 -2.25 -11.07
N MET A 423 28.33 -1.56 -11.11
CA MET A 423 27.79 -0.76 -10.00
C MET A 423 26.95 -1.66 -9.07
N THR A 424 27.59 -2.24 -8.05
CA THR A 424 26.96 -3.21 -7.13
C THR A 424 27.08 -2.83 -5.65
N GLY A 425 27.52 -1.60 -5.38
CA GLY A 425 27.67 -1.09 -4.03
C GLY A 425 26.35 -0.70 -3.35
N SER A 426 26.38 -0.51 -2.04
CA SER A 426 25.20 -0.07 -1.28
C SER A 426 24.66 1.28 -1.77
N ARG A 427 25.54 2.19 -2.22
CA ARG A 427 25.13 3.49 -2.78
C ARG A 427 24.43 3.33 -4.13
N ASP A 428 24.83 2.33 -4.92
CA ASP A 428 24.20 2.04 -6.21
C ASP A 428 22.79 1.44 -5.99
N ALA A 429 22.63 0.59 -4.99
CA ALA A 429 21.32 0.10 -4.55
C ALA A 429 20.39 1.25 -4.13
N LEU A 430 20.93 2.22 -3.40
CA LEU A 430 20.20 3.42 -2.98
C LEU A 430 19.79 4.28 -4.18
N LEU A 431 20.66 4.43 -5.17
CA LEU A 431 20.37 5.14 -6.41
C LEU A 431 19.28 4.42 -7.22
N ALA A 432 19.40 3.09 -7.39
CA ALA A 432 18.38 2.29 -8.08
C ALA A 432 17.00 2.42 -7.44
N LEU A 433 16.91 2.39 -6.11
CA LEU A 433 15.66 2.59 -5.39
C LEU A 433 15.11 4.01 -5.57
N SER A 434 15.98 5.03 -5.56
CA SER A 434 15.56 6.42 -5.77
C SER A 434 15.00 6.62 -7.19
N ILE A 435 15.64 6.06 -8.22
CA ILE A 435 15.14 6.05 -9.61
C ILE A 435 13.78 5.34 -9.67
N GLY A 436 13.69 4.12 -9.13
CA GLY A 436 12.45 3.35 -9.12
C GLY A 436 11.32 4.06 -8.38
N GLY A 437 11.63 4.74 -7.27
CA GLY A 437 10.69 5.52 -6.48
C GLY A 437 10.13 6.72 -7.25
N VAL A 438 11.00 7.55 -7.85
CA VAL A 438 10.57 8.70 -8.66
C VAL A 438 9.70 8.24 -9.83
N VAL A 439 10.13 7.18 -10.55
CA VAL A 439 9.36 6.65 -11.69
C VAL A 439 8.02 6.05 -11.24
N CYS A 440 7.98 5.35 -10.11
CA CYS A 440 6.74 4.82 -9.52
C CYS A 440 5.72 5.92 -9.25
N ILE A 441 6.16 6.97 -8.56
CA ILE A 441 5.31 8.12 -8.22
C ILE A 441 4.89 8.86 -9.49
N ALA A 442 5.81 9.05 -10.45
CA ALA A 442 5.50 9.71 -11.72
C ALA A 442 4.45 8.92 -12.53
N ALA A 443 4.59 7.60 -12.64
CA ALA A 443 3.63 6.75 -13.33
C ALA A 443 2.25 6.76 -12.63
N SER A 444 2.23 6.69 -11.29
CA SER A 444 1.00 6.78 -10.51
C SER A 444 0.28 8.12 -10.73
N ASN A 445 1.02 9.21 -10.57
CA ASN A 445 0.45 10.55 -10.65
C ASN A 445 0.11 10.95 -12.10
N GLY A 446 0.84 10.45 -13.11
CA GLY A 446 0.51 10.61 -14.52
C GLY A 446 -0.83 9.95 -14.87
N GLY A 447 -1.07 8.73 -14.36
CA GLY A 447 -2.36 8.04 -14.50
C GLY A 447 -3.52 8.83 -13.89
N THR A 448 -3.40 9.24 -12.64
CA THR A 448 -4.42 10.03 -11.93
C THR A 448 -4.64 11.38 -12.61
N THR A 449 -3.57 12.07 -13.03
CA THR A 449 -3.67 13.33 -13.80
C THR A 449 -4.48 13.15 -15.08
N SER A 450 -4.26 12.05 -15.81
CA SER A 450 -5.02 11.77 -17.05
C SER A 450 -6.51 11.57 -16.78
N GLN A 451 -6.85 10.90 -15.68
CA GLN A 451 -8.23 10.69 -15.24
C GLN A 451 -8.92 12.00 -14.84
N ASP A 452 -8.25 12.86 -14.07
CA ASP A 452 -8.77 14.14 -13.63
C ASP A 452 -8.96 15.12 -14.80
N LEU A 453 -8.00 15.14 -15.74
CA LEU A 453 -8.12 15.93 -16.97
C LEU A 453 -9.27 15.43 -17.87
N LYS A 454 -9.60 14.12 -17.82
CA LYS A 454 -10.80 13.60 -18.48
C LYS A 454 -12.08 14.09 -17.80
N THR A 455 -12.12 14.09 -16.47
CA THR A 455 -13.24 14.68 -15.70
C THR A 455 -13.45 16.12 -16.11
N GLY A 456 -12.38 16.95 -16.12
CA GLY A 456 -12.44 18.33 -16.54
C GLY A 456 -12.89 18.52 -17.98
N PHE A 457 -12.43 17.69 -18.90
CA PHE A 457 -12.86 17.69 -20.29
C PHE A 457 -14.38 17.47 -20.42
N LEU A 458 -14.94 16.51 -19.67
CA LEU A 458 -16.37 16.19 -19.70
C LEU A 458 -17.22 17.29 -19.07
N VAL A 459 -16.78 17.90 -17.96
CA VAL A 459 -17.52 19.00 -17.31
C VAL A 459 -17.23 20.37 -17.94
N GLY A 460 -16.39 20.45 -18.98
CA GLY A 460 -16.05 21.69 -19.68
C GLY A 460 -15.13 22.63 -18.90
N GLY A 461 -14.23 22.09 -18.09
CA GLY A 461 -13.21 22.81 -17.34
C GLY A 461 -12.07 23.35 -18.23
N THR A 462 -11.31 24.30 -17.69
CA THR A 462 -10.15 24.90 -18.35
C THR A 462 -8.89 24.10 -18.03
N PRO A 463 -8.24 23.43 -19.02
CA PRO A 463 -7.16 22.48 -18.73
C PRO A 463 -5.97 23.08 -18.00
N TYR A 464 -5.47 24.27 -18.38
CA TYR A 464 -4.29 24.85 -17.73
C TYR A 464 -4.55 25.22 -16.25
N LEU A 465 -5.79 25.59 -15.88
CA LEU A 465 -6.17 25.86 -14.49
C LEU A 465 -6.18 24.56 -13.69
N GLN A 466 -6.68 23.48 -14.28
CA GLN A 466 -6.66 22.15 -13.68
C GLN A 466 -5.23 21.64 -13.52
N GLN A 467 -4.36 21.87 -14.50
CA GLN A 467 -2.94 21.52 -14.46
C GLN A 467 -2.20 22.27 -13.36
N TYR A 468 -2.50 23.56 -13.14
CA TYR A 468 -1.97 24.29 -11.97
C TYR A 468 -2.52 23.71 -10.66
N ALA A 469 -3.79 23.39 -10.59
CA ALA A 469 -4.43 22.85 -9.40
C ALA A 469 -3.79 21.53 -8.94
N ILE A 470 -3.56 20.61 -9.89
CA ILE A 470 -2.95 19.30 -9.55
C ILE A 470 -1.47 19.46 -9.19
N LEU A 471 -0.73 20.41 -9.79
CA LEU A 471 0.65 20.72 -9.40
C LEU A 471 0.72 21.21 -7.94
N VAL A 472 -0.20 22.09 -7.53
CA VAL A 472 -0.30 22.57 -6.15
C VAL A 472 -0.67 21.43 -5.22
N GLY A 473 -1.67 20.61 -5.57
CA GLY A 473 -2.08 19.45 -4.78
C GLY A 473 -0.96 18.41 -4.63
N ALA A 474 -0.24 18.14 -5.70
CA ALA A 474 0.91 17.25 -5.67
C ALA A 474 2.03 17.78 -4.77
N LEU A 475 2.37 19.05 -4.88
CA LEU A 475 3.43 19.65 -4.05
C LEU A 475 3.08 19.63 -2.57
N THR A 476 1.86 20.06 -2.21
CA THR A 476 1.41 20.08 -0.81
C THR A 476 1.37 18.67 -0.21
N SER A 477 0.84 17.70 -0.95
CA SER A 477 0.79 16.31 -0.50
C SER A 477 2.18 15.69 -0.40
N ALA A 478 3.07 15.92 -1.37
CA ALA A 478 4.44 15.38 -1.36
C ALA A 478 5.25 15.85 -0.13
N LEU A 479 5.05 17.10 0.30
CA LEU A 479 5.72 17.65 1.48
C LEU A 479 5.23 17.01 2.80
N VAL A 480 3.99 16.54 2.86
CA VAL A 480 3.40 15.98 4.09
C VAL A 480 3.50 14.46 4.16
N ILE A 481 3.33 13.77 3.02
CA ILE A 481 3.31 12.30 2.98
C ILE A 481 4.62 11.68 3.49
N GLY A 482 5.78 12.31 3.23
CA GLY A 482 7.05 11.86 3.78
C GLY A 482 7.07 11.83 5.31
N GLY A 483 6.57 12.91 5.94
CA GLY A 483 6.42 12.97 7.39
C GLY A 483 5.43 11.94 7.93
N THR A 484 4.30 11.75 7.23
CA THR A 484 3.29 10.73 7.59
C THR A 484 3.87 9.32 7.54
N LEU A 485 4.68 9.00 6.54
CA LEU A 485 5.36 7.71 6.43
C LEU A 485 6.30 7.45 7.61
N LEU A 486 7.10 8.45 7.99
CA LEU A 486 8.00 8.34 9.13
C LEU A 486 7.24 8.17 10.45
N LEU A 487 6.16 8.93 10.64
CA LEU A 487 5.30 8.77 11.80
C LEU A 487 4.70 7.36 11.87
N PHE A 488 4.18 6.83 10.76
CA PHE A 488 3.69 5.45 10.73
C PHE A 488 4.79 4.44 11.06
N ASN A 489 6.02 4.68 10.64
CA ASN A 489 7.13 3.78 10.94
C ASN A 489 7.50 3.77 12.42
N GLN A 490 7.26 4.85 13.14
CA GLN A 490 7.54 4.99 14.57
C GLN A 490 6.37 4.53 15.45
N ALA A 491 5.12 4.61 14.99
CA ALA A 491 3.92 4.38 15.79
C ALA A 491 3.88 3.03 16.51
N GLY A 492 4.21 1.94 15.82
CA GLY A 492 4.25 0.58 16.36
C GLY A 492 5.68 0.04 16.48
N GLU A 493 6.66 0.90 16.71
CA GLU A 493 8.06 0.49 16.92
C GLU A 493 8.22 -0.31 18.20
N VAL A 494 9.00 -1.38 18.11
CA VAL A 494 9.31 -2.27 19.25
C VAL A 494 10.79 -2.16 19.56
N LEU A 495 11.11 -1.90 20.83
CA LEU A 495 12.45 -2.06 21.35
C LEU A 495 12.57 -3.47 21.93
N SER A 496 13.20 -4.37 21.16
CA SER A 496 13.36 -5.76 21.58
C SER A 496 14.71 -5.98 22.25
N THR A 497 14.66 -6.72 23.34
CA THR A 497 15.86 -7.16 24.08
C THR A 497 16.22 -8.61 23.78
N ARG A 498 15.53 -9.27 22.84
CA ARG A 498 15.72 -10.70 22.52
C ARG A 498 16.89 -10.91 21.57
N ASP A 499 17.60 -12.01 21.79
CA ASP A 499 18.66 -12.53 20.92
C ASP A 499 19.71 -11.47 20.51
N LEU A 500 20.03 -10.55 21.45
CA LEU A 500 21.03 -9.53 21.24
C LEU A 500 22.44 -10.13 21.41
N PRO A 501 23.43 -9.72 20.58
CA PRO A 501 24.82 -10.14 20.77
C PRO A 501 25.35 -9.62 22.10
N THR A 502 26.08 -10.47 22.81
CA THR A 502 26.71 -10.14 24.11
C THR A 502 28.08 -9.47 23.92
N ALA A 503 28.65 -9.54 22.74
CA ALA A 503 29.91 -8.93 22.41
C ALA A 503 29.83 -7.40 22.36
N SER A 504 30.85 -6.71 22.89
CA SER A 504 30.95 -5.26 22.77
C SER A 504 31.22 -4.85 21.33
N VAL A 505 30.54 -3.82 20.87
CA VAL A 505 30.69 -3.21 19.55
C VAL A 505 31.53 -1.92 19.59
N LYS A 506 32.26 -1.70 20.68
CA LYS A 506 33.06 -0.50 20.91
C LYS A 506 34.10 -0.23 19.83
N GLN A 507 34.55 -1.24 19.11
CA GLN A 507 35.45 -1.11 17.95
C GLN A 507 34.84 -0.30 16.79
N PHE A 508 33.52 -0.16 16.76
CA PHE A 508 32.79 0.64 15.77
C PHE A 508 32.28 1.98 16.32
N GLU A 509 32.81 2.45 17.46
CA GLU A 509 32.36 3.66 18.15
C GLU A 509 32.37 4.90 17.24
N THR A 510 33.37 5.01 16.37
CA THR A 510 33.47 6.12 15.39
C THR A 510 32.27 6.21 14.44
N GLU A 511 31.55 5.11 14.22
CA GLU A 511 30.43 5.04 13.30
C GLU A 511 29.09 5.36 13.96
N TYR A 512 28.96 5.19 15.29
CA TYR A 512 27.70 5.43 15.99
C TYR A 512 27.76 6.57 17.03
N ALA A 513 28.91 6.98 17.49
CA ALA A 513 29.03 7.99 18.56
C ALA A 513 28.36 9.33 18.21
N ASN A 514 28.40 9.71 16.92
CA ASN A 514 27.82 10.96 16.41
C ASN A 514 26.37 10.79 15.86
N ASN A 515 25.83 9.59 15.91
CA ASN A 515 24.47 9.32 15.44
C ASN A 515 23.42 9.85 16.43
N ALA A 516 22.16 9.76 16.01
CA ALA A 516 21.04 10.17 16.86
C ALA A 516 21.10 9.45 18.21
N LYS A 517 20.82 10.19 19.29
CA LYS A 517 20.82 9.68 20.67
C LYS A 517 19.38 9.51 21.15
N ARG A 518 19.15 8.38 21.83
CA ARG A 518 17.83 8.05 22.38
C ARG A 518 17.96 7.65 23.84
N THR A 519 17.14 8.24 24.70
CA THR A 519 17.11 7.87 26.12
C THR A 519 16.00 6.89 26.38
N VAL A 520 16.34 5.71 26.88
CA VAL A 520 15.42 4.65 27.27
C VAL A 520 15.72 4.25 28.73
N ASN A 521 14.70 4.28 29.57
CA ASN A 521 14.81 3.94 31.00
C ASN A 521 15.95 4.69 31.73
N GLY A 522 16.17 5.99 31.40
CA GLY A 522 17.20 6.80 31.99
C GLY A 522 18.62 6.63 31.43
N THR A 523 18.85 5.64 30.57
CA THR A 523 20.13 5.42 29.89
C THR A 523 20.09 6.00 28.47
N THR A 524 21.16 6.72 28.09
CA THR A 524 21.29 7.30 26.76
C THR A 524 22.06 6.35 25.86
N TYR A 525 21.43 5.98 24.76
CA TYR A 525 21.99 5.11 23.70
C TYR A 525 22.26 5.90 22.44
N SER A 526 23.27 5.49 21.66
CA SER A 526 23.48 5.95 20.28
C SER A 526 22.83 4.97 19.30
N GLU A 527 22.13 5.47 18.28
CA GLU A 527 21.58 4.63 17.22
C GLU A 527 22.67 4.12 16.29
N TRP A 528 22.67 2.85 15.99
CA TRP A 528 23.65 2.20 15.10
C TRP A 528 22.98 1.19 14.19
N ARG A 529 23.33 1.26 12.89
CA ARG A 529 22.92 0.27 11.91
C ARG A 529 24.18 -0.37 11.31
N PRO A 530 24.51 -1.61 11.72
CA PRO A 530 25.71 -2.29 11.24
C PRO A 530 25.60 -2.63 9.75
N ASN A 531 26.69 -2.40 9.02
CA ASN A 531 26.81 -2.83 7.64
C ASN A 531 27.07 -4.36 7.55
N LYS A 532 27.07 -4.90 6.32
CA LYS A 532 27.25 -6.34 6.08
C LYS A 532 28.59 -6.89 6.58
N ALA A 533 29.68 -6.13 6.50
CA ALA A 533 31.00 -6.55 6.98
C ALA A 533 31.01 -6.68 8.51
N GLN A 534 30.50 -5.68 9.21
CA GLN A 534 30.38 -5.63 10.68
C GLN A 534 29.51 -6.76 11.24
N ARG A 535 28.41 -7.09 10.55
CA ARG A 535 27.55 -8.22 10.93
C ARG A 535 28.26 -9.57 10.85
N LYS A 536 29.24 -9.73 9.98
CA LYS A 536 30.05 -10.95 9.90
C LYS A 536 31.10 -11.04 11.02
N GLU A 537 31.55 -9.90 11.54
CA GLU A 537 32.56 -9.85 12.60
C GLU A 537 32.00 -10.18 13.99
N ILE A 538 30.68 -9.90 14.19
CA ILE A 538 30.04 -10.11 15.50
C ILE A 538 29.02 -11.26 15.40
N PRO A 539 29.28 -12.39 16.04
CA PRO A 539 28.34 -13.51 16.07
C PRO A 539 26.99 -13.11 16.66
N GLY A 540 25.91 -13.47 16.00
CA GLY A 540 24.54 -13.16 16.43
C GLY A 540 24.04 -11.76 16.06
N LEU A 541 24.87 -10.90 15.43
CA LEU A 541 24.44 -9.59 14.98
C LEU A 541 23.65 -9.71 13.67
N GLY A 542 22.33 -9.50 13.76
CA GLY A 542 21.41 -9.53 12.62
C GLY A 542 21.34 -8.21 11.85
N ASP A 543 20.50 -8.19 10.82
CA ASP A 543 20.14 -6.95 10.14
C ASP A 543 19.12 -6.18 10.99
N GLY A 544 19.36 -4.88 11.18
CA GLY A 544 18.49 -4.02 11.96
C GLY A 544 19.20 -2.76 12.45
N LYS A 545 18.43 -1.90 13.12
CA LYS A 545 18.94 -0.75 13.84
C LYS A 545 19.06 -1.12 15.33
N TYR A 546 20.16 -0.79 15.95
CA TYR A 546 20.45 -1.10 17.34
C TYR A 546 20.66 0.18 18.16
N LEU A 547 20.37 0.09 19.45
CA LEU A 547 20.71 1.09 20.45
C LEU A 547 21.93 0.62 21.23
N VAL A 548 23.02 1.37 21.14
CA VAL A 548 24.32 1.06 21.77
C VAL A 548 24.57 2.04 22.91
N ASP A 549 24.93 1.53 24.06
CA ASP A 549 25.27 2.34 25.24
C ASP A 549 26.68 2.95 25.17
N GLY A 550 27.05 3.78 26.15
CA GLY A 550 28.36 4.41 26.23
C GLY A 550 29.51 3.41 26.50
N GLY A 551 29.22 2.18 26.92
CA GLY A 551 30.17 1.08 27.07
C GLY A 551 30.40 0.27 25.80
N GLY A 552 29.61 0.54 24.75
CA GLY A 552 29.63 -0.19 23.48
C GLY A 552 28.85 -1.51 23.54
N PHE A 553 27.86 -1.65 24.43
CA PHE A 553 26.97 -2.80 24.47
C PHE A 553 25.63 -2.48 23.82
N ILE A 554 25.09 -3.45 23.10
CA ILE A 554 23.78 -3.32 22.46
C ILE A 554 22.70 -3.57 23.51
N GLY A 555 21.90 -2.53 23.82
CA GLY A 555 20.77 -2.63 24.75
C GLY A 555 19.48 -3.08 24.10
N TYR A 556 19.22 -2.63 22.86
CA TYR A 556 17.97 -2.91 22.17
C TYR A 556 18.17 -3.06 20.67
N LEU A 557 17.35 -3.92 20.05
CA LEU A 557 17.05 -3.90 18.62
C LEU A 557 15.82 -3.02 18.40
N VAL A 558 15.93 -2.04 17.53
CA VAL A 558 14.81 -1.18 17.11
C VAL A 558 14.07 -1.86 15.96
N ASP A 559 12.95 -2.47 16.26
CA ASP A 559 12.11 -3.13 15.26
C ASP A 559 11.04 -2.16 14.73
N PRO A 560 11.08 -1.76 13.45
CA PRO A 560 10.20 -0.73 12.93
C PRO A 560 8.75 -1.21 12.82
N THR A 561 7.81 -0.29 12.68
CA THR A 561 6.39 -0.62 12.42
C THR A 561 6.21 -1.22 11.04
N ILE A 562 6.90 -0.66 10.04
CA ILE A 562 6.81 -1.09 8.64
C ILE A 562 7.86 -2.18 8.40
N THR A 563 7.42 -3.35 7.96
CA THR A 563 8.26 -4.55 7.75
C THR A 563 8.91 -5.12 9.00
N GLY A 564 8.52 -4.69 10.19
CA GLY A 564 9.02 -5.19 11.46
C GLY A 564 8.67 -6.66 11.72
N ARG A 565 9.40 -7.28 12.64
CA ARG A 565 9.33 -8.72 12.94
C ARG A 565 8.50 -9.04 14.17
N TYR A 566 8.45 -8.10 15.13
CA TYR A 566 7.81 -8.31 16.41
C TYR A 566 6.43 -7.64 16.44
N ASP A 567 5.40 -8.42 16.69
CA ASP A 567 4.01 -7.98 16.84
C ASP A 567 3.62 -7.67 18.29
N GLN A 568 4.53 -7.91 19.22
CA GLN A 568 4.38 -7.65 20.64
C GLN A 568 5.61 -6.93 21.18
N ARG A 569 5.39 -6.04 22.14
CA ARG A 569 6.45 -5.41 22.93
C ARG A 569 6.75 -6.30 24.12
N ASP A 570 8.02 -6.54 24.40
CA ASP A 570 8.44 -7.23 25.60
C ASP A 570 8.36 -6.28 26.80
N ASP A 571 7.62 -6.69 27.82
CA ASP A 571 7.50 -5.99 29.09
C ASP A 571 7.92 -6.95 30.22
N PHE A 572 9.24 -7.11 30.38
CA PHE A 572 9.81 -7.95 31.44
C PHE A 572 9.79 -7.23 32.78
N LYS A 573 8.87 -7.63 33.66
CA LYS A 573 8.78 -7.13 35.05
C LYS A 573 9.41 -8.10 36.02
N ALA A 574 10.00 -7.57 37.09
CA ALA A 574 10.53 -8.39 38.15
C ALA A 574 9.47 -9.38 38.70
N ASN A 575 9.81 -10.63 38.75
CA ASN A 575 8.92 -11.70 39.25
C ASN A 575 9.15 -11.83 40.75
N GLU A 576 8.27 -11.22 41.55
CA GLU A 576 8.36 -11.28 43.02
C GLU A 576 8.24 -12.70 43.51
N GLY A 577 9.17 -13.10 44.38
CA GLY A 577 9.22 -14.45 44.94
C GLY A 577 9.84 -15.50 43.99
N ALA A 578 10.64 -15.09 43.01
CA ALA A 578 11.33 -15.98 42.10
C ALA A 578 12.25 -16.96 42.87
N ALA A 579 11.89 -18.24 42.92
CA ALA A 579 12.73 -19.34 43.46
C ALA A 579 13.28 -20.19 42.31
N PRO A 580 14.44 -20.84 42.49
CA PRO A 580 14.96 -21.77 41.50
C PRO A 580 13.97 -22.90 41.21
N VAL A 581 13.68 -23.15 39.98
CA VAL A 581 12.84 -24.27 39.53
C VAL A 581 13.68 -25.52 39.50
N PRO A 582 13.27 -26.60 40.21
CA PRO A 582 14.06 -27.83 40.30
C PRO A 582 14.39 -28.39 38.90
N GLY A 583 15.68 -28.66 38.66
CA GLY A 583 16.15 -29.21 37.38
C GLY A 583 16.27 -28.20 36.22
N LEU A 584 15.76 -26.99 36.34
CA LEU A 584 15.80 -26.00 35.27
C LEU A 584 17.24 -25.57 34.91
N ALA A 585 18.08 -25.33 35.91
CA ALA A 585 19.48 -24.92 35.70
C ALA A 585 20.26 -25.88 34.78
N ALA A 586 20.03 -27.18 34.90
CA ALA A 586 20.67 -28.20 34.07
C ALA A 586 20.19 -28.16 32.60
N MET A 587 18.97 -27.67 32.35
CA MET A 587 18.37 -27.60 31.02
C MET A 587 18.66 -26.26 30.31
N LEU A 588 19.10 -25.22 31.06
CA LEU A 588 19.39 -23.90 30.50
C LEU A 588 20.54 -23.90 29.49
N GLY A 589 21.42 -24.89 29.54
CA GLY A 589 22.48 -25.07 28.54
C GLY A 589 21.96 -25.32 27.12
N GLU A 590 20.78 -25.92 26.97
CA GLU A 590 20.13 -26.20 25.69
C GLU A 590 19.32 -24.98 25.17
N VAL A 591 19.01 -24.03 26.06
CA VAL A 591 18.24 -22.84 25.71
C VAL A 591 19.12 -21.83 24.97
N LYS A 592 18.80 -21.59 23.67
CA LYS A 592 19.53 -20.65 22.83
C LYS A 592 18.99 -19.22 22.92
N SER A 593 17.70 -19.08 23.18
CA SER A 593 17.05 -17.76 23.24
C SER A 593 17.40 -17.02 24.52
N THR A 594 17.78 -15.75 24.36
CA THR A 594 18.16 -14.90 25.50
C THR A 594 17.43 -13.56 25.37
N ALA A 595 17.29 -12.84 26.48
CA ALA A 595 16.86 -11.45 26.50
C ALA A 595 17.63 -10.69 27.58
N GLN A 596 17.70 -9.37 27.45
CA GLN A 596 18.35 -8.52 28.44
C GLN A 596 17.31 -7.90 29.37
N ALA A 597 17.60 -7.91 30.66
CA ALA A 597 16.88 -7.17 31.67
C ALA A 597 17.88 -6.65 32.72
N ASP A 598 17.73 -5.39 33.12
CA ASP A 598 18.61 -4.70 34.07
C ASP A 598 20.12 -4.88 33.77
N GLY A 599 20.49 -4.79 32.48
CA GLY A 599 21.89 -4.93 32.02
C GLY A 599 22.48 -6.35 32.09
N LYS A 600 21.63 -7.35 32.35
CA LYS A 600 22.06 -8.77 32.39
C LYS A 600 21.43 -9.52 31.22
N THR A 601 22.21 -10.39 30.58
CA THR A 601 21.69 -11.34 29.62
C THR A 601 21.20 -12.58 30.33
N LEU A 602 19.93 -12.89 30.22
CA LEU A 602 19.23 -13.98 30.87
C LEU A 602 18.67 -14.96 29.83
N LYS A 603 18.40 -16.19 30.26
CA LYS A 603 17.81 -17.23 29.42
C LYS A 603 16.30 -17.04 29.30
N LEU A 604 15.77 -16.98 28.07
CA LEU A 604 14.33 -16.87 27.81
C LEU A 604 13.73 -18.28 27.82
N VAL A 605 12.78 -18.51 28.70
CA VAL A 605 12.07 -19.80 28.86
C VAL A 605 10.55 -19.54 28.81
N ALA A 606 9.79 -20.49 28.23
CA ALA A 606 8.35 -20.40 28.13
C ALA A 606 7.65 -21.51 28.89
N SER A 607 6.72 -21.15 29.79
CA SER A 607 5.77 -22.06 30.42
C SER A 607 4.48 -22.08 29.58
N LEU A 608 3.99 -23.29 29.29
CA LEU A 608 2.86 -23.52 28.40
C LEU A 608 1.57 -23.78 29.17
N THR A 609 0.42 -23.51 28.55
CA THR A 609 -0.87 -23.98 29.04
C THR A 609 -0.92 -25.53 28.98
N PRO A 610 -1.74 -26.19 29.80
CA PRO A 610 -1.88 -27.65 29.74
C PRO A 610 -2.22 -28.16 28.33
N GLU A 611 -3.08 -27.45 27.60
CA GLU A 611 -3.46 -27.80 26.24
C GLU A 611 -2.30 -27.61 25.24
N ALA A 612 -1.49 -26.56 25.41
CA ALA A 612 -0.32 -26.32 24.57
C ALA A 612 0.80 -27.32 24.86
N LEU A 613 0.95 -27.76 26.13
CA LEU A 613 1.90 -28.77 26.54
C LEU A 613 1.56 -30.15 25.97
N GLU A 614 0.27 -30.54 25.98
CA GLU A 614 -0.19 -31.79 25.37
C GLU A 614 0.08 -31.81 23.86
N LYS A 615 -0.13 -30.68 23.21
CA LYS A 615 0.20 -30.54 21.79
C LYS A 615 1.69 -30.66 21.51
N LEU A 616 2.51 -30.00 22.34
CA LEU A 616 3.97 -30.10 22.21
C LEU A 616 4.45 -31.56 22.41
N ARG A 617 3.78 -32.31 23.28
CA ARG A 617 4.04 -33.75 23.45
C ARG A 617 3.78 -34.56 22.19
N GLU A 618 2.65 -34.30 21.54
CA GLU A 618 2.33 -34.97 20.26
C GLU A 618 3.27 -34.56 19.13
N GLU A 619 3.69 -33.33 19.11
CA GLU A 619 4.65 -32.81 18.12
C GLU A 619 6.06 -33.36 18.38
N ALA A 620 6.51 -33.41 19.63
CA ALA A 620 7.81 -33.92 19.99
C ALA A 620 7.97 -35.42 19.70
N LYS A 621 6.88 -36.19 19.67
CA LYS A 621 6.91 -37.61 19.18
C LYS A 621 7.32 -37.70 17.72
N LYS A 622 7.05 -36.66 16.93
CA LYS A 622 7.31 -36.61 15.50
C LYS A 622 8.60 -35.89 15.12
N VAL A 623 9.07 -35.00 16.00
CA VAL A 623 10.20 -34.10 15.75
C VAL A 623 11.19 -34.14 16.92
N ALA A 624 12.29 -34.84 16.73
CA ALA A 624 13.30 -35.06 17.76
C ALA A 624 13.91 -33.78 18.36
N SER A 625 14.03 -32.70 17.54
CA SER A 625 14.55 -31.40 17.98
C SER A 625 13.66 -30.68 19.02
N LEU A 626 12.39 -31.06 19.18
CA LEU A 626 11.47 -30.50 20.14
C LEU A 626 11.59 -31.18 21.54
N THR A 627 12.35 -32.27 21.66
CA THR A 627 12.46 -33.02 22.91
C THR A 627 13.05 -32.18 24.04
N GLY A 628 14.02 -31.31 23.76
CA GLY A 628 14.60 -30.39 24.75
C GLY A 628 13.58 -29.34 25.20
N THR A 629 12.86 -28.78 24.29
CA THR A 629 11.78 -27.78 24.55
C THR A 629 10.63 -28.41 25.33
N LEU A 630 10.26 -29.67 25.04
CA LEU A 630 9.26 -30.42 25.79
C LEU A 630 9.69 -30.66 27.24
N LYS A 631 10.90 -31.18 27.48
CA LYS A 631 11.44 -31.38 28.81
C LYS A 631 11.44 -30.12 29.66
N LEU A 632 11.84 -29.00 29.05
CA LEU A 632 11.82 -27.68 29.68
C LEU A 632 10.38 -27.26 30.06
N ALA A 633 9.43 -27.38 29.15
CA ALA A 633 8.05 -27.02 29.38
C ALA A 633 7.39 -27.92 30.44
N GLU A 634 7.69 -29.22 30.44
CA GLU A 634 7.24 -30.18 31.46
C GLU A 634 7.80 -29.86 32.84
N ALA A 635 9.08 -29.50 32.94
CA ALA A 635 9.71 -29.10 34.20
C ALA A 635 9.05 -27.83 34.78
N LEU A 636 8.76 -26.84 33.94
CA LEU A 636 8.06 -25.63 34.36
C LEU A 636 6.61 -25.91 34.79
N ALA A 637 5.90 -26.75 34.06
CA ALA A 637 4.54 -27.18 34.41
C ALA A 637 4.49 -27.98 35.70
N ALA A 638 5.43 -28.92 35.90
CA ALA A 638 5.57 -29.72 37.13
C ALA A 638 5.89 -28.85 38.36
N ALA A 639 6.62 -27.77 38.15
CA ALA A 639 6.88 -26.78 39.20
C ALA A 639 5.71 -25.80 39.44
N GLY A 640 4.58 -25.95 38.74
CA GLY A 640 3.41 -25.10 38.90
C GLY A 640 3.59 -23.68 38.35
N VAL A 641 4.56 -23.46 37.45
CA VAL A 641 4.81 -22.14 36.86
C VAL A 641 3.65 -21.77 35.97
N ALA A 642 3.02 -20.63 36.22
CA ALA A 642 1.92 -20.14 35.40
C ALA A 642 2.33 -19.97 33.92
N PRO A 643 1.42 -20.18 32.95
CA PRO A 643 1.73 -19.99 31.55
C PRO A 643 2.24 -18.58 31.25
N GLY A 644 3.29 -18.48 30.44
CA GLY A 644 3.93 -17.23 30.04
C GLY A 644 5.42 -17.40 29.74
N GLU A 645 6.04 -16.31 29.30
CA GLU A 645 7.48 -16.26 29.07
C GLU A 645 8.21 -15.66 30.29
N TYR A 646 9.34 -16.21 30.59
CA TYR A 646 10.15 -15.84 31.77
C TYR A 646 11.61 -15.69 31.38
N LEU A 647 12.33 -14.84 32.12
CA LEU A 647 13.79 -14.82 32.08
C LEU A 647 14.31 -15.54 33.28
N SER A 648 15.16 -16.54 33.03
CA SER A 648 15.81 -17.33 34.04
C SER A 648 17.28 -16.94 34.23
N ASP A 649 17.74 -16.85 35.46
CA ASP A 649 19.15 -16.76 35.79
C ASP A 649 19.86 -18.11 35.67
N GLU A 650 21.19 -18.14 35.85
CA GLU A 650 22.02 -19.36 35.77
C GLU A 650 21.65 -20.41 36.81
N ARG A 651 20.97 -20.01 37.91
CA ARG A 651 20.51 -20.88 38.97
C ARG A 651 19.16 -21.53 38.71
N GLY A 652 18.52 -21.14 37.59
CA GLY A 652 17.18 -21.60 37.21
C GLY A 652 16.05 -20.86 37.96
N ALA A 653 16.32 -19.68 38.54
CA ALA A 653 15.27 -18.83 39.10
C ALA A 653 14.63 -17.97 38.01
N LEU A 654 13.31 -17.91 37.98
CA LEU A 654 12.53 -17.12 36.99
C LEU A 654 12.42 -15.67 37.49
N VAL A 655 13.50 -14.90 37.29
CA VAL A 655 13.68 -13.56 37.87
C VAL A 655 12.78 -12.47 37.24
N TYR A 656 12.39 -12.64 35.99
CA TYR A 656 11.44 -11.74 35.30
C TYR A 656 10.35 -12.54 34.60
N LYS A 657 9.18 -11.96 34.59
CA LYS A 657 8.01 -12.43 33.82
C LYS A 657 7.72 -11.46 32.70
N ASN A 658 7.55 -11.95 31.49
CA ASN A 658 7.09 -11.15 30.36
C ASN A 658 5.57 -10.97 30.43
N ASN A 659 5.13 -9.74 30.33
CA ASN A 659 3.73 -9.38 30.15
C ASN A 659 3.61 -8.67 28.78
N PRO A 660 3.59 -9.43 27.65
CA PRO A 660 3.74 -8.87 26.34
C PRO A 660 2.56 -7.96 26.00
N GLU A 661 2.88 -6.74 25.57
CA GLU A 661 1.89 -5.81 25.07
C GLU A 661 1.73 -5.97 23.54
N PRO A 662 0.53 -6.28 23.00
CA PRO A 662 0.33 -6.41 21.58
C PRO A 662 0.56 -5.09 20.86
N VAL A 663 1.26 -5.12 19.74
CA VAL A 663 1.44 -3.96 18.86
C VAL A 663 0.29 -3.92 17.87
N LYS A 664 -0.60 -2.94 18.04
CA LYS A 664 -1.81 -2.80 17.20
C LYS A 664 -1.52 -2.40 15.75
N PHE A 665 -0.43 -1.70 15.52
CA PHE A 665 -0.08 -1.14 14.20
C PHE A 665 1.25 -1.73 13.69
N LYS A 666 1.16 -2.84 12.96
CA LYS A 666 2.26 -3.38 12.16
C LYS A 666 1.84 -3.42 10.70
N PHE A 667 2.72 -2.94 9.82
CA PHE A 667 2.50 -2.93 8.39
C PHE A 667 3.41 -3.94 7.71
N GLY A 668 2.82 -4.91 7.05
CA GLY A 668 3.55 -5.90 6.27
C GLY A 668 4.26 -5.31 5.04
N ALA A 669 3.78 -4.18 4.55
CA ALA A 669 4.28 -3.47 3.37
C ALA A 669 4.67 -4.43 2.22
N PRO A 670 3.73 -5.26 1.74
CA PRO A 670 4.04 -6.41 0.89
C PRO A 670 4.76 -6.02 -0.40
N LYS A 671 4.36 -4.96 -1.07
CA LYS A 671 5.02 -4.49 -2.31
C LYS A 671 6.42 -3.96 -2.07
N THR A 672 6.64 -3.26 -0.96
CA THR A 672 7.95 -2.77 -0.54
C THR A 672 8.96 -3.91 -0.35
N GLN A 673 8.51 -5.03 0.22
CA GLN A 673 9.37 -6.21 0.39
C GLN A 673 9.85 -6.74 -0.96
N VAL A 674 8.99 -6.74 -1.98
CA VAL A 674 9.38 -7.14 -3.35
C VAL A 674 10.43 -6.19 -3.93
N MET A 675 10.29 -4.86 -3.71
CA MET A 675 11.29 -3.88 -4.19
C MET A 675 12.65 -4.11 -3.54
N GLY A 676 12.69 -4.30 -2.22
CA GLY A 676 13.93 -4.62 -1.49
C GLY A 676 14.58 -5.91 -1.98
N LEU A 677 13.78 -6.95 -2.21
CA LEU A 677 14.27 -8.24 -2.71
C LEU A 677 14.87 -8.14 -4.12
N ILE A 678 14.28 -7.38 -5.03
CA ILE A 678 14.82 -7.19 -6.38
C ILE A 678 16.20 -6.54 -6.31
N ILE A 679 16.33 -5.46 -5.54
CA ILE A 679 17.58 -4.73 -5.42
C ILE A 679 18.66 -5.59 -4.76
N GLN A 680 18.38 -6.19 -3.60
CA GLN A 680 19.32 -7.06 -2.90
C GLN A 680 19.73 -8.26 -3.76
N GLY A 681 18.80 -8.75 -4.53
CA GLY A 681 19.05 -9.92 -5.34
C GLY A 681 19.89 -9.66 -6.57
N VAL A 682 19.57 -8.64 -7.32
CA VAL A 682 20.32 -8.34 -8.55
C VAL A 682 21.68 -7.73 -8.23
N LEU A 683 21.74 -6.77 -7.31
CA LEU A 683 22.99 -6.06 -6.97
C LEU A 683 23.76 -6.74 -5.84
N GLY A 684 23.09 -7.31 -4.84
CA GLY A 684 23.73 -7.95 -3.68
C GLY A 684 24.11 -9.40 -3.86
N GLY A 685 23.59 -10.10 -4.88
CA GLY A 685 23.88 -11.51 -5.16
C GLY A 685 23.34 -12.49 -4.11
N GLU A 686 22.43 -12.08 -3.22
CA GLU A 686 21.95 -12.86 -2.05
C GLU A 686 20.55 -13.46 -2.25
N ILE A 687 20.07 -13.55 -3.47
CA ILE A 687 18.75 -14.15 -3.71
C ILE A 687 18.82 -15.68 -3.67
N ASN A 688 17.83 -16.29 -3.02
CA ASN A 688 17.52 -17.69 -3.26
C ASN A 688 16.78 -17.82 -4.60
N TRP A 689 17.55 -17.91 -5.68
CA TRP A 689 17.02 -17.98 -7.06
C TRP A 689 16.04 -19.14 -7.24
N THR A 690 16.21 -20.24 -6.53
CA THR A 690 15.30 -21.40 -6.61
C THR A 690 13.88 -21.00 -6.22
N LEU A 691 13.70 -20.32 -5.11
CA LEU A 691 12.37 -19.87 -4.65
C LEU A 691 11.77 -18.81 -5.59
N VAL A 692 12.59 -17.89 -6.07
CA VAL A 692 12.16 -16.84 -7.01
C VAL A 692 11.72 -17.47 -8.34
N LEU A 693 12.47 -18.45 -8.86
CA LEU A 693 12.13 -19.15 -10.09
C LEU A 693 10.86 -19.98 -9.94
N ILE A 694 10.62 -20.63 -8.80
CA ILE A 694 9.33 -21.30 -8.52
C ILE A 694 8.18 -20.30 -8.68
N GLY A 695 8.29 -19.12 -8.08
CA GLY A 695 7.30 -18.05 -8.23
C GLY A 695 7.12 -17.59 -9.67
N ALA A 696 8.22 -17.39 -10.40
CA ALA A 696 8.18 -16.99 -11.80
C ALA A 696 7.48 -18.04 -12.68
N MET A 697 7.72 -19.34 -12.43
CA MET A 697 7.05 -20.42 -13.14
C MET A 697 5.55 -20.49 -12.84
N ILE A 698 5.12 -20.20 -11.61
CA ILE A 698 3.69 -20.08 -11.28
C ILE A 698 3.04 -18.99 -12.15
N SER A 699 3.65 -17.80 -12.22
CA SER A 699 3.12 -16.72 -13.06
C SER A 699 3.12 -17.05 -14.54
N LEU A 700 4.17 -17.68 -15.06
CA LEU A 700 4.26 -18.12 -16.44
C LEU A 700 3.12 -19.11 -16.77
N THR A 701 2.91 -20.08 -15.90
CA THR A 701 1.83 -21.07 -16.08
C THR A 701 0.46 -20.40 -16.15
N LEU A 702 0.17 -19.45 -15.25
CA LEU A 702 -1.09 -18.70 -15.25
C LEU A 702 -1.28 -17.90 -16.55
N GLU A 703 -0.24 -17.20 -17.02
CA GLU A 703 -0.28 -16.43 -18.26
C GLU A 703 -0.48 -17.33 -19.49
N MET A 704 0.13 -18.52 -19.51
CA MET A 704 -0.11 -19.53 -20.56
C MET A 704 -1.55 -20.08 -20.53
N CYS A 705 -2.18 -20.14 -19.34
CA CYS A 705 -3.59 -20.49 -19.18
C CYS A 705 -4.54 -19.33 -19.48
N GLY A 706 -4.05 -18.16 -19.92
CA GLY A 706 -4.87 -16.98 -20.19
C GLY A 706 -5.37 -16.27 -18.94
N VAL A 707 -4.84 -16.58 -17.76
CA VAL A 707 -5.19 -15.97 -16.48
C VAL A 707 -4.19 -14.84 -16.18
N SER A 708 -4.69 -13.65 -15.87
CA SER A 708 -3.83 -12.54 -15.44
C SER A 708 -3.10 -12.90 -14.15
N SER A 709 -1.78 -13.05 -14.23
CA SER A 709 -0.97 -13.51 -13.09
C SER A 709 -0.75 -12.46 -12.02
N LEU A 710 -0.88 -11.15 -12.32
CA LEU A 710 -0.48 -10.09 -11.40
C LEU A 710 -1.31 -10.06 -10.09
N ALA A 711 -2.64 -10.13 -10.19
CA ALA A 711 -3.51 -10.17 -9.01
C ALA A 711 -3.32 -11.46 -8.19
N PHE A 712 -3.15 -12.58 -8.87
CA PHE A 712 -2.86 -13.88 -8.24
C PHE A 712 -1.51 -13.83 -7.51
N ALA A 713 -0.47 -13.30 -8.17
CA ALA A 713 0.87 -13.17 -7.61
C ALA A 713 0.88 -12.33 -6.32
N VAL A 714 0.11 -11.24 -6.29
CA VAL A 714 -0.08 -10.45 -5.06
C VAL A 714 -0.67 -11.32 -3.95
N GLY A 715 -1.66 -12.15 -4.26
CA GLY A 715 -2.27 -13.09 -3.31
C GLY A 715 -1.29 -14.10 -2.73
N VAL A 716 -0.30 -14.58 -3.50
CA VAL A 716 0.65 -15.62 -3.04
C VAL A 716 1.43 -15.18 -1.79
N TYR A 717 1.83 -13.92 -1.69
CA TYR A 717 2.62 -13.43 -0.55
C TYR A 717 1.83 -12.58 0.45
N VAL A 718 0.65 -12.06 0.07
CA VAL A 718 -0.24 -11.35 0.98
C VAL A 718 -0.98 -12.38 1.86
N PRO A 719 -1.05 -12.20 3.17
CA PRO A 719 -1.78 -13.11 4.04
C PRO A 719 -3.25 -13.29 3.60
N MET A 720 -3.78 -14.50 3.78
CA MET A 720 -5.19 -14.80 3.49
C MET A 720 -6.14 -13.88 4.27
N SER A 721 -5.74 -13.46 5.47
CA SER A 721 -6.51 -12.52 6.27
C SER A 721 -6.85 -11.23 5.52
N ALA A 722 -5.95 -10.70 4.70
CA ALA A 722 -6.20 -9.48 3.94
C ALA A 722 -6.98 -9.73 2.63
N THR A 723 -6.81 -10.89 1.99
CA THR A 723 -7.45 -11.18 0.69
C THR A 723 -8.89 -11.67 0.84
N MET A 724 -9.26 -12.27 1.97
CA MET A 724 -10.60 -12.75 2.25
C MET A 724 -11.67 -11.64 2.24
N PRO A 725 -11.52 -10.53 2.99
CA PRO A 725 -12.49 -9.44 2.95
C PRO A 725 -12.58 -8.76 1.58
N ILE A 726 -11.46 -8.69 0.84
CA ILE A 726 -11.43 -8.20 -0.54
C ILE A 726 -12.29 -9.09 -1.46
N PHE A 727 -12.16 -10.41 -1.33
CA PHE A 727 -13.01 -11.35 -2.07
C PHE A 727 -14.48 -11.21 -1.72
N ILE A 728 -14.83 -11.11 -0.42
CA ILE A 728 -16.22 -10.91 0.05
C ILE A 728 -16.80 -9.61 -0.51
N GLY A 729 -16.03 -8.52 -0.55
CA GLY A 729 -16.44 -7.26 -1.18
C GLY A 729 -16.68 -7.41 -2.68
N GLY A 730 -15.81 -8.13 -3.38
CA GLY A 730 -15.99 -8.46 -4.80
C GLY A 730 -17.22 -9.32 -5.07
N LEU A 731 -17.53 -10.26 -4.19
CA LEU A 731 -18.75 -11.08 -4.24
C LEU A 731 -20.01 -10.23 -4.04
N ALA A 732 -19.94 -9.28 -3.09
CA ALA A 732 -21.04 -8.32 -2.87
C ALA A 732 -21.28 -7.45 -4.12
N ARG A 733 -20.19 -7.01 -4.80
CA ARG A 733 -20.29 -6.29 -6.08
C ARG A 733 -20.97 -7.12 -7.16
N TRP A 734 -20.53 -8.36 -7.34
CA TRP A 734 -21.11 -9.26 -8.32
C TRP A 734 -22.60 -9.53 -8.05
N ALA A 735 -23.00 -9.68 -6.77
CA ALA A 735 -24.39 -9.86 -6.38
C ALA A 735 -25.23 -8.60 -6.67
N ALA A 736 -24.65 -7.40 -6.53
CA ALA A 736 -25.29 -6.13 -6.85
C ALA A 736 -25.45 -5.95 -8.37
N ASP A 737 -24.39 -6.20 -9.14
CA ASP A 737 -24.35 -6.01 -10.60
C ASP A 737 -25.35 -6.92 -11.35
N ARG A 738 -25.73 -8.05 -10.77
CA ARG A 738 -26.80 -8.91 -11.33
C ARG A 738 -28.17 -8.21 -11.44
N ALA A 739 -28.40 -7.20 -10.62
CA ALA A 739 -29.64 -6.41 -10.68
C ALA A 739 -29.63 -5.37 -11.82
N HIS A 740 -28.45 -5.04 -12.35
CA HIS A 740 -28.25 -4.01 -13.37
C HIS A 740 -27.88 -4.58 -14.75
N GLN A 741 -28.22 -5.84 -15.02
CA GLN A 741 -27.96 -6.42 -16.35
C GLN A 741 -28.77 -5.70 -17.43
N VAL A 742 -28.10 -5.10 -18.39
CA VAL A 742 -28.70 -4.57 -19.61
C VAL A 742 -29.11 -5.77 -20.47
N LYS A 743 -30.39 -5.95 -20.71
CA LYS A 743 -30.88 -6.98 -21.64
C LYS A 743 -30.56 -6.52 -23.08
N LEU A 744 -29.62 -7.16 -23.70
CA LEU A 744 -29.29 -7.01 -25.12
C LEU A 744 -30.23 -7.92 -25.93
N HIS A 745 -30.69 -7.43 -27.08
CA HIS A 745 -31.44 -8.24 -28.02
C HIS A 745 -30.57 -9.35 -28.62
N GLU A 746 -31.12 -10.55 -28.83
CA GLU A 746 -30.47 -11.60 -29.61
C GLU A 746 -30.23 -11.05 -31.02
N GLY A 747 -28.96 -10.82 -31.41
CA GLY A 747 -28.56 -10.21 -32.66
C GLY A 747 -27.87 -8.84 -32.55
N ALA A 748 -27.68 -8.32 -31.35
CA ALA A 748 -26.97 -7.04 -31.13
C ALA A 748 -25.56 -7.10 -31.74
N SER A 749 -25.21 -6.07 -32.51
CA SER A 749 -23.90 -5.88 -33.13
C SER A 749 -22.79 -5.78 -32.08
N GLU A 750 -21.57 -6.04 -32.45
CA GLU A 750 -20.42 -5.95 -31.55
C GLU A 750 -20.25 -4.53 -30.99
N ALA A 751 -20.56 -3.51 -31.77
CA ALA A 751 -20.58 -2.12 -31.34
C ALA A 751 -21.67 -1.83 -30.30
N GLU A 752 -22.88 -2.40 -30.44
CA GLU A 752 -23.97 -2.27 -29.45
C GLU A 752 -23.64 -3.00 -28.17
N ARG A 753 -22.99 -4.16 -28.23
CA ARG A 753 -22.50 -4.92 -27.06
C ARG A 753 -21.45 -4.13 -26.29
N GLN A 754 -20.48 -3.53 -26.98
CA GLN A 754 -19.46 -2.69 -26.39
C GLN A 754 -20.06 -1.40 -25.81
N ALA A 755 -21.03 -0.77 -26.48
CA ALA A 755 -21.74 0.40 -25.99
C ALA A 755 -22.52 0.09 -24.69
N ALA A 756 -23.21 -1.04 -24.66
CA ALA A 756 -23.94 -1.49 -23.47
C ALA A 756 -23.00 -1.86 -22.31
N GLU A 757 -21.83 -2.43 -22.60
CA GLU A 757 -20.83 -2.72 -21.58
C GLU A 757 -20.25 -1.45 -20.96
N VAL A 758 -19.98 -0.44 -21.78
CA VAL A 758 -19.52 0.88 -21.34
C VAL A 758 -20.59 1.60 -20.52
N GLU A 759 -21.84 1.56 -20.98
CA GLU A 759 -22.95 2.14 -20.22
C GLU A 759 -23.14 1.43 -18.87
N LYS A 760 -23.00 0.12 -18.86
CA LYS A 760 -23.03 -0.70 -17.65
C LYS A 760 -21.90 -0.29 -16.70
N ILE A 761 -20.64 -0.21 -17.19
CA ILE A 761 -19.48 0.22 -16.37
C ILE A 761 -19.73 1.62 -15.81
N ALA A 762 -20.16 2.57 -16.63
CA ALA A 762 -20.39 3.94 -16.18
C ALA A 762 -21.52 4.05 -15.14
N LYS A 763 -22.60 3.27 -15.30
CA LYS A 763 -23.70 3.20 -14.32
C LYS A 763 -23.24 2.53 -13.03
N THR A 764 -22.41 1.50 -13.14
CA THR A 764 -21.90 0.75 -12.00
C THR A 764 -20.92 1.59 -11.18
N GLU A 765 -19.99 2.30 -11.82
CA GLU A 765 -18.99 3.14 -11.14
C GLU A 765 -19.61 4.38 -10.43
N SER A 766 -20.77 4.84 -10.87
CA SER A 766 -21.53 5.91 -10.19
C SER A 766 -22.64 5.38 -9.26
N SER A 767 -22.73 4.07 -9.06
CA SER A 767 -23.79 3.45 -8.24
C SER A 767 -23.69 3.84 -6.77
N PRO A 768 -24.83 3.90 -6.05
CA PRO A 768 -24.82 4.13 -4.60
C PRO A 768 -23.96 3.12 -3.81
N GLY A 769 -23.80 1.89 -4.32
CA GLY A 769 -22.95 0.87 -3.74
C GLY A 769 -21.45 1.23 -3.83
N VAL A 770 -20.96 1.76 -4.97
CA VAL A 770 -19.59 2.22 -5.14
C VAL A 770 -19.32 3.45 -4.28
N LEU A 771 -20.28 4.37 -4.22
CA LEU A 771 -20.18 5.55 -3.36
C LEU A 771 -20.11 5.17 -1.87
N TRP A 772 -20.94 4.22 -1.43
CA TRP A 772 -20.88 3.66 -0.08
C TRP A 772 -19.56 2.99 0.20
N ALA A 773 -19.06 2.13 -0.72
CA ALA A 773 -17.75 1.46 -0.61
C ALA A 773 -16.60 2.46 -0.50
N SER A 774 -16.64 3.54 -1.29
CA SER A 774 -15.66 4.64 -1.22
C SER A 774 -15.67 5.32 0.15
N GLY A 775 -16.87 5.51 0.72
CA GLY A 775 -17.02 5.98 2.09
C GLY A 775 -16.43 5.02 3.12
N LEU A 776 -16.70 3.70 2.98
CA LEU A 776 -16.13 2.66 3.87
C LEU A 776 -14.60 2.67 3.85
N ILE A 777 -13.98 2.80 2.68
CA ILE A 777 -12.53 2.89 2.54
C ILE A 777 -11.99 4.13 3.25
N ALA A 778 -12.54 5.29 2.92
CA ALA A 778 -12.07 6.56 3.46
C ALA A 778 -12.22 6.62 4.99
N GLY A 779 -13.39 6.22 5.52
CA GLY A 779 -13.66 6.24 6.95
C GLY A 779 -12.82 5.25 7.74
N GLY A 780 -12.71 3.99 7.26
CA GLY A 780 -11.91 2.95 7.90
C GLY A 780 -10.42 3.29 7.90
N SER A 781 -9.89 3.72 6.76
CA SER A 781 -8.47 4.10 6.65
C SER A 781 -8.14 5.33 7.49
N LEU A 782 -8.99 6.36 7.46
CA LEU A 782 -8.77 7.57 8.27
C LEU A 782 -8.90 7.28 9.77
N GLY A 783 -9.83 6.40 10.17
CA GLY A 783 -9.93 5.90 11.54
C GLY A 783 -8.64 5.19 11.97
N GLY A 784 -8.07 4.35 11.12
CA GLY A 784 -6.76 3.70 11.35
C GLY A 784 -5.61 4.69 11.47
N VAL A 785 -5.58 5.71 10.61
CA VAL A 785 -4.60 6.81 10.69
C VAL A 785 -4.72 7.55 12.01
N LEU A 786 -5.94 7.92 12.41
CA LEU A 786 -6.19 8.62 13.67
C LEU A 786 -5.74 7.80 14.88
N LEU A 787 -6.10 6.51 14.93
CA LEU A 787 -5.69 5.62 16.01
C LEU A 787 -4.16 5.49 16.07
N ALA A 788 -3.47 5.37 14.92
CA ALA A 788 -2.02 5.36 14.87
C ALA A 788 -1.40 6.64 15.43
N PHE A 789 -1.98 7.81 15.14
CA PHE A 789 -1.53 9.08 15.73
C PHE A 789 -1.80 9.18 17.24
N LEU A 790 -2.94 8.66 17.71
CA LEU A 790 -3.29 8.67 19.13
C LEU A 790 -2.35 7.81 20.00
N GLU A 791 -1.72 6.78 19.43
CA GLU A 791 -0.69 5.98 20.12
C GLU A 791 0.55 6.79 20.54
N PHE A 792 0.85 7.91 19.88
CA PHE A 792 1.94 8.81 20.29
C PHE A 792 1.62 9.60 21.57
N THR A 793 0.37 9.60 22.02
CA THR A 793 -0.04 10.35 23.23
C THR A 793 -0.16 9.39 24.40
N PRO A 794 0.81 9.35 25.35
CA PRO A 794 0.86 8.34 26.42
C PRO A 794 -0.41 8.24 27.26
N GLY A 795 -1.07 9.37 27.51
CA GLY A 795 -2.33 9.42 28.26
C GLY A 795 -3.50 8.76 27.54
N VAL A 796 -3.61 9.00 26.22
CA VAL A 796 -4.66 8.42 25.38
C VAL A 796 -4.39 6.93 25.16
N LYS A 797 -3.13 6.55 24.97
CA LYS A 797 -2.70 5.16 24.88
C LYS A 797 -3.15 4.37 26.11
N LYS A 798 -2.84 4.86 27.30
CA LYS A 798 -3.24 4.25 28.59
C LYS A 798 -4.76 4.14 28.73
N MET A 799 -5.49 5.17 28.28
CA MET A 799 -6.97 5.17 28.30
C MET A 799 -7.55 4.10 27.34
N LEU A 800 -7.00 3.96 26.14
CA LEU A 800 -7.42 2.93 25.17
C LEU A 800 -7.08 1.52 25.66
N GLU A 801 -5.97 1.33 26.37
CA GLU A 801 -5.55 0.05 26.94
C GLU A 801 -6.39 -0.37 28.17
N GLN A 802 -6.80 0.59 29.01
CA GLN A 802 -7.61 0.34 30.21
C GLN A 802 -9.08 0.00 29.91
N HIS A 803 -9.59 0.36 28.72
CA HIS A 803 -10.98 0.18 28.35
C HIS A 803 -11.19 -1.00 27.40
N HIS A 804 -10.46 -2.12 27.59
CA HIS A 804 -10.84 -3.40 26.99
C HIS A 804 -12.13 -3.89 27.67
N LEU A 805 -13.29 -3.40 27.18
CA LEU A 805 -14.62 -3.65 27.73
C LEU A 805 -15.03 -5.13 27.68
N VAL A 806 -14.30 -5.96 26.93
CA VAL A 806 -14.65 -7.36 26.64
C VAL A 806 -14.48 -8.26 27.85
N ASP A 807 -13.48 -8.04 28.69
CA ASP A 807 -13.17 -8.93 29.83
C ASP A 807 -14.17 -8.80 30.96
N GLY A 808 -14.90 -7.68 31.05
CA GLY A 808 -15.93 -7.42 32.08
C GLY A 808 -17.35 -7.87 31.74
N TRP A 809 -17.68 -8.11 30.46
CA TRP A 809 -19.08 -8.30 30.02
C TRP A 809 -19.47 -9.75 29.73
N GLY A 810 -18.60 -10.73 29.94
CA GLY A 810 -18.88 -12.15 29.69
C GLY A 810 -19.14 -12.53 28.22
N ILE A 811 -18.82 -11.63 27.26
CA ILE A 811 -19.04 -11.75 25.82
C ILE A 811 -18.04 -12.71 25.16
N GLY A 812 -17.01 -13.16 25.89
CA GLY A 812 -15.85 -13.88 25.35
C GLY A 812 -16.18 -15.06 24.41
N LYS A 813 -17.23 -15.85 24.71
CA LYS A 813 -17.65 -16.97 23.85
C LYS A 813 -18.37 -16.54 22.57
N TRP A 814 -18.97 -15.35 22.53
CA TRP A 814 -19.77 -14.84 21.41
C TRP A 814 -19.05 -13.79 20.59
N HIS A 815 -17.85 -13.37 21.02
CA HIS A 815 -17.12 -12.29 20.41
C HIS A 815 -16.83 -12.51 18.92
N ASP A 816 -16.45 -13.72 18.53
CA ASP A 816 -16.21 -14.09 17.14
C ASP A 816 -17.47 -14.04 16.29
N LEU A 817 -18.59 -14.54 16.84
CA LEU A 817 -19.87 -14.54 16.15
C LEU A 817 -20.43 -13.12 15.98
N ILE A 818 -20.33 -12.27 17.00
CA ILE A 818 -20.78 -10.87 16.93
C ILE A 818 -19.95 -10.12 15.88
N THR A 819 -18.62 -10.27 15.90
CA THR A 819 -17.73 -9.65 14.93
C THR A 819 -18.06 -10.09 13.50
N LEU A 820 -18.24 -11.39 13.28
CA LEU A 820 -18.62 -11.93 11.98
C LEU A 820 -20.01 -11.43 11.53
N PHE A 821 -20.98 -11.37 12.42
CA PHE A 821 -22.32 -10.88 12.12
C PHE A 821 -22.30 -9.40 11.69
N VAL A 822 -21.58 -8.54 12.41
CA VAL A 822 -21.43 -7.11 12.05
C VAL A 822 -20.77 -6.98 10.68
N PHE A 823 -19.70 -7.71 10.43
CA PHE A 823 -18.97 -7.69 9.16
C PHE A 823 -19.87 -8.15 7.98
N LEU A 824 -20.59 -9.25 8.14
CA LEU A 824 -21.51 -9.74 7.11
C LEU A 824 -22.69 -8.79 6.88
N THR A 825 -23.17 -8.10 7.92
CA THR A 825 -24.21 -7.06 7.79
C THR A 825 -23.71 -5.90 6.93
N LEU A 826 -22.46 -5.48 7.10
CA LEU A 826 -21.83 -4.44 6.27
C LEU A 826 -21.61 -4.92 4.83
N ALA A 827 -21.22 -6.19 4.62
CA ALA A 827 -21.16 -6.77 3.28
C ALA A 827 -22.55 -6.81 2.60
N LEU A 828 -23.60 -7.16 3.35
CA LEU A 828 -24.98 -7.15 2.83
C LEU A 828 -25.46 -5.74 2.50
N SER A 829 -25.06 -4.72 3.28
CA SER A 829 -25.39 -3.33 2.99
C SER A 829 -24.86 -2.89 1.62
N LEU A 830 -23.66 -3.33 1.22
CA LEU A 830 -23.08 -3.09 -0.12
C LEU A 830 -23.97 -3.70 -1.22
N VAL A 831 -24.49 -4.90 -1.02
CA VAL A 831 -25.40 -5.54 -1.98
C VAL A 831 -26.72 -4.78 -2.10
N ILE A 832 -27.32 -4.42 -0.95
CA ILE A 832 -28.62 -3.72 -0.91
C ILE A 832 -28.51 -2.35 -1.57
N LEU A 833 -27.48 -1.56 -1.23
CA LEU A 833 -27.28 -0.24 -1.77
C LEU A 833 -26.86 -0.30 -3.25
N GLY A 834 -26.02 -1.29 -3.61
CA GLY A 834 -25.62 -1.50 -5.00
C GLY A 834 -26.77 -1.87 -5.93
N ARG A 835 -27.83 -2.53 -5.43
CA ARG A 835 -29.03 -2.87 -6.20
C ARG A 835 -30.01 -1.72 -6.36
N ARG A 836 -29.87 -0.63 -5.59
CA ARG A 836 -30.74 0.53 -5.74
C ARG A 836 -30.38 1.26 -7.05
N SER A 837 -31.25 1.19 -8.06
CA SER A 837 -31.15 2.08 -9.21
C SER A 837 -31.61 3.47 -8.79
N GLU A 838 -30.93 4.51 -9.27
CA GLU A 838 -31.51 5.86 -9.17
C GLU A 838 -32.86 5.87 -9.90
N LYS A 839 -33.92 6.24 -9.18
CA LYS A 839 -35.14 6.66 -9.86
C LYS A 839 -34.74 7.85 -10.74
N PRO A 840 -35.02 7.83 -12.06
CA PRO A 840 -34.87 9.03 -12.85
C PRO A 840 -35.69 10.12 -12.14
N SER A 841 -35.02 11.24 -11.84
CA SER A 841 -35.72 12.45 -11.35
C SER A 841 -36.85 12.75 -12.35
N GLY A 842 -38.10 12.55 -11.91
CA GLY A 842 -39.25 12.68 -12.76
C GLY A 842 -39.23 14.01 -13.46
N ASP A 843 -39.51 14.01 -14.77
CA ASP A 843 -39.97 15.14 -15.50
C ASP A 843 -41.15 15.76 -14.74
N SER A 844 -40.85 16.74 -13.90
CA SER A 844 -41.85 17.71 -13.48
C SER A 844 -42.04 18.63 -14.67
N THR A 845 -42.85 18.19 -15.63
CA THR A 845 -43.53 19.11 -16.55
C THR A 845 -44.25 20.13 -15.67
N PRO A 846 -43.94 21.42 -15.80
CA PRO A 846 -44.79 22.44 -15.20
C PRO A 846 -46.12 22.44 -15.91
N GLY A 847 -47.22 22.13 -15.19
CA GLY A 847 -48.60 22.39 -15.60
C GLY A 847 -48.89 23.86 -15.58
#